data_31fa45f1dcabdab81ae876ef95246ff8
#
_entry.id   31fa45f1dcabdab81ae876ef95246ff8
#
_cell.length_a   1.000
_cell.length_b   1.000
_cell.length_c   1.000
_cell.angle_alpha   90.00
_cell.angle_beta   90.00
_cell.angle_gamma   90.00
#
_symmetry.space_group_name_H-M   'P 1'
#
loop_
_entity.id
_entity.type
_entity.pdbx_description
1 polymer ?
#
loop_
_entity_poly.entity_id
_entity_poly.type
_entity_poly.pdbx_seq_one_letter_code
_entity_poly.pdbx_strand_id
1 'polypeptide(L)'
;MPIAAPEALTEHAPGAPGIPPTWTSSAKDMVGTSLGAARLWFTTGFGIVNEVYWPRVDIPQIRDLGFIVAGPGGFWSEVKRNQNYSLRLLAPGVPAVEIVHEHERYTLRLRITPDPRRDVLAIECRLDGDPELGLYVLLAPHLGATGYDNVATIERYGGRRVLWAEQGPFGMALAAADEHQADAFRRASAGYVGTSDGWQDFAKNGAMSWEYGVAGPGNVALTGELPRRAVLALGFGSSAESAATLAISSLIQPFGNILQQQIADWETWQARCAERSPSMLDLPDSIREQAVMSSIVLRTHLDKTYPGAMVASLSVPWGYAGNERGGYHLVWPRDLVQCAGALLAFGAEQEARDTLRYLIATQTEDGHWNQNQWLGGTSYWQGIQLDETAMPVLLAQELEERDALGGIVVEDMVRRALGYIARTGPSTGQDRWEENEGINAFTLTSTISALVGGAALLPSPEADWALALADFWNANIEAWLTVSGTELGRQYDVPGYYVRVAPPDVLADAGASHAIVPIRNRRDGTGLRGDEQIGTEFLYLVRAGLRPPNDPLILGSLRLADALLRTDTPAGPVWHRYRGDGYGEHEDGSAYDGTGIGRGWPLLTGERGHYELVAGNDPLPYLEAMAAMASPGGMIPEQVWDAEPIPGRFLFPGRPTGSAMPLAWAHA
;
A
#
# COMPACT_ATOMS: atom_id res chain seq x y z
N MET A 1 48.51 27.97 -5.64
CA MET A 1 47.83 27.92 -6.94
C MET A 1 46.38 27.56 -6.67
N PRO A 2 45.40 28.30 -7.18
CA PRO A 2 44.03 27.88 -7.08
C PRO A 2 43.88 26.58 -7.86
N ILE A 3 43.42 25.53 -7.21
CA ILE A 3 43.00 24.28 -7.88
C ILE A 3 41.90 24.66 -8.84
N ALA A 4 42.15 24.49 -10.16
CA ALA A 4 41.11 24.70 -11.17
C ALA A 4 39.89 23.84 -10.79
N ALA A 5 38.73 24.46 -10.72
CA ALA A 5 37.51 23.72 -10.56
C ALA A 5 37.39 22.71 -11.75
N PRO A 6 37.15 21.44 -11.52
CA PRO A 6 36.95 20.52 -12.62
C PRO A 6 35.83 21.03 -13.50
N GLU A 7 36.04 21.01 -14.83
CA GLU A 7 35.05 21.45 -15.83
C GLU A 7 33.75 20.68 -15.65
N ALA A 8 32.60 21.36 -15.90
CA ALA A 8 31.30 20.71 -15.95
C ALA A 8 31.31 19.62 -17.04
N LEU A 9 30.80 18.43 -16.74
CA LEU A 9 30.64 17.36 -17.72
C LEU A 9 29.55 17.77 -18.70
N THR A 10 29.91 18.03 -19.95
CA THR A 10 29.00 18.50 -21.02
C THR A 10 28.65 17.43 -22.05
N GLU A 11 29.31 16.26 -21.99
CA GLU A 11 29.10 15.21 -22.96
C GLU A 11 27.72 14.55 -22.74
N HIS A 12 26.94 14.45 -23.84
CA HIS A 12 25.64 13.79 -23.86
C HIS A 12 25.78 12.28 -23.97
N ALA A 13 25.03 11.56 -23.13
CA ALA A 13 24.97 10.11 -23.17
C ALA A 13 24.31 9.63 -24.48
N PRO A 14 24.80 8.56 -25.12
CA PRO A 14 24.12 7.95 -26.25
C PRO A 14 22.96 7.04 -25.81
N GLY A 15 21.98 6.80 -26.69
CA GLY A 15 20.95 5.78 -26.50
C GLY A 15 19.56 6.31 -26.13
N ALA A 16 19.28 7.57 -26.49
CA ALA A 16 17.93 8.12 -26.33
C ALA A 16 16.87 7.28 -27.05
N PRO A 17 15.65 7.15 -26.48
CA PRO A 17 15.19 7.65 -25.19
C PRO A 17 15.39 6.64 -24.04
N GLY A 18 16.18 5.61 -24.19
CA GLY A 18 16.29 4.45 -23.30
C GLY A 18 15.22 3.38 -23.58
N ILE A 19 15.24 2.30 -22.81
CA ILE A 19 14.21 1.25 -22.90
C ILE A 19 12.90 1.73 -22.27
N PRO A 20 11.74 1.12 -22.61
CA PRO A 20 10.48 1.43 -21.95
C PRO A 20 10.61 1.33 -20.40
N PRO A 21 10.11 2.33 -19.65
CA PRO A 21 10.24 2.33 -18.21
C PRO A 21 9.36 1.27 -17.55
N THR A 22 9.81 0.76 -16.42
CA THR A 22 9.07 -0.13 -15.53
C THR A 22 9.24 0.32 -14.10
N TRP A 23 8.31 -0.05 -13.22
CA TRP A 23 8.48 0.09 -11.78
C TRP A 23 9.20 -1.12 -11.18
N THR A 24 9.62 -1.02 -9.92
CA THR A 24 10.12 -2.19 -9.18
C THR A 24 8.98 -3.14 -8.85
N SER A 25 9.30 -4.33 -8.34
CA SER A 25 8.29 -5.23 -7.76
C SER A 25 7.54 -4.54 -6.62
N SER A 26 6.27 -4.85 -6.48
CA SER A 26 5.42 -4.36 -5.38
C SER A 26 5.83 -4.89 -4.00
N ALA A 27 6.58 -6.00 -3.93
CA ALA A 27 7.06 -6.55 -2.67
C ALA A 27 7.93 -5.53 -1.93
N LYS A 28 7.47 -5.10 -0.75
CA LYS A 28 8.15 -4.11 0.09
C LYS A 28 8.58 -4.72 1.40
N ASP A 29 9.78 -4.32 1.85
CA ASP A 29 10.25 -4.65 3.18
C ASP A 29 9.76 -3.64 4.21
N MET A 30 9.67 -2.35 3.81
CA MET A 30 9.25 -1.26 4.70
C MET A 30 8.69 -0.09 3.90
N VAL A 31 7.73 0.62 4.51
CA VAL A 31 7.29 1.94 4.09
C VAL A 31 7.46 2.94 5.23
N GLY A 32 7.74 4.20 4.91
CA GLY A 32 7.98 5.18 5.97
C GLY A 32 7.81 6.62 5.52
N THR A 33 7.57 7.48 6.52
CA THR A 33 7.52 8.94 6.39
C THR A 33 8.01 9.58 7.68
N SER A 34 8.26 10.88 7.68
CA SER A 34 8.41 11.66 8.91
C SER A 34 7.06 12.13 9.43
N LEU A 35 6.96 12.49 10.69
CA LEU A 35 5.78 13.18 11.26
C LEU A 35 5.96 14.71 11.31
N GLY A 36 7.13 15.21 10.91
CA GLY A 36 7.43 16.63 10.83
C GLY A 36 6.86 17.32 9.58
N ALA A 37 7.47 18.46 9.21
CA ALA A 37 7.02 19.30 8.10
C ALA A 37 7.34 18.73 6.70
N ALA A 38 8.24 17.77 6.61
CA ALA A 38 8.64 17.16 5.33
C ALA A 38 7.48 16.39 4.69
N ARG A 39 7.26 16.62 3.40
CA ARG A 39 6.24 15.95 2.58
C ARG A 39 6.87 14.86 1.73
N LEU A 40 7.50 13.90 2.42
CA LEU A 40 8.24 12.82 1.78
C LEU A 40 7.85 11.47 2.39
N TRP A 41 7.65 10.48 1.53
CA TRP A 41 7.43 9.07 1.87
C TRP A 41 8.42 8.21 1.10
N PHE A 42 8.84 7.10 1.69
CA PHE A 42 9.78 6.18 1.04
C PHE A 42 9.36 4.73 1.24
N THR A 43 9.80 3.89 0.34
CA THR A 43 9.66 2.44 0.42
C THR A 43 11.02 1.78 0.28
N THR A 44 11.18 0.61 0.88
CA THR A 44 12.33 -0.26 0.68
C THR A 44 11.88 -1.66 0.26
N GLY A 45 12.69 -2.31 -0.55
CA GLY A 45 12.50 -3.69 -0.96
C GLY A 45 13.75 -4.19 -1.67
N PHE A 46 14.02 -5.48 -1.62
CA PHE A 46 15.23 -6.07 -2.20
C PHE A 46 16.53 -5.46 -1.67
N GLY A 47 16.49 -4.98 -0.42
CA GLY A 47 17.65 -4.39 0.25
C GLY A 47 18.04 -3.00 -0.25
N ILE A 48 17.20 -2.30 -0.99
CA ILE A 48 17.45 -0.95 -1.51
C ILE A 48 16.25 -0.03 -1.25
N VAL A 49 16.40 1.28 -1.53
CA VAL A 49 15.27 2.20 -1.62
C VAL A 49 14.56 1.97 -2.95
N ASN A 50 13.25 1.78 -2.89
CA ASN A 50 12.40 1.73 -4.07
C ASN A 50 11.77 3.11 -4.31
N GLU A 51 10.43 3.18 -4.49
CA GLU A 51 9.76 4.45 -4.75
C GLU A 51 9.93 5.41 -3.56
N VAL A 52 10.20 6.67 -3.87
CA VAL A 52 10.10 7.81 -2.96
C VAL A 52 9.03 8.74 -3.50
N TYR A 53 8.09 9.13 -2.65
CA TYR A 53 6.94 9.95 -3.02
C TYR A 53 7.12 11.39 -2.52
N TRP A 54 6.75 12.35 -3.35
CA TRP A 54 6.80 13.79 -3.06
C TRP A 54 5.93 14.57 -4.06
N PRO A 55 5.32 15.70 -3.75
CA PRO A 55 5.06 16.28 -2.43
C PRO A 55 3.77 15.71 -1.78
N ARG A 56 3.18 14.70 -2.39
CA ARG A 56 2.01 13.96 -1.94
C ARG A 56 2.29 12.47 -1.99
N VAL A 57 1.54 11.73 -1.19
CA VAL A 57 1.70 10.28 -1.05
C VAL A 57 1.32 9.49 -2.32
N ASP A 58 0.63 10.12 -3.29
CA ASP A 58 0.20 9.53 -4.56
C ASP A 58 1.16 9.79 -5.74
N ILE A 59 2.31 10.46 -5.54
CA ILE A 59 3.21 10.84 -6.63
C ILE A 59 4.62 10.26 -6.39
N PRO A 60 4.91 9.04 -6.85
CA PRO A 60 6.27 8.50 -6.83
C PRO A 60 7.18 9.30 -7.76
N GLN A 61 8.44 9.51 -7.33
CA GLN A 61 9.43 10.36 -8.00
C GLN A 61 10.64 9.60 -8.48
N ILE A 62 10.89 8.41 -7.96
CA ILE A 62 11.97 7.53 -8.41
C ILE A 62 11.45 6.10 -8.57
N ARG A 63 12.09 5.34 -9.45
CA ARG A 63 11.90 3.91 -9.57
C ARG A 63 12.65 3.17 -8.46
N ASP A 64 13.95 3.46 -8.31
CA ASP A 64 14.80 2.93 -7.25
C ASP A 64 16.09 3.75 -7.07
N LEU A 65 16.70 3.60 -5.88
CA LEU A 65 18.06 4.00 -5.56
C LEU A 65 18.77 2.78 -4.98
N GLY A 66 19.71 2.24 -5.72
CA GLY A 66 20.47 1.04 -5.39
C GLY A 66 21.97 1.26 -5.39
N PHE A 67 22.74 0.18 -5.17
CA PHE A 67 24.19 0.25 -5.04
C PHE A 67 24.88 -0.86 -5.84
N ILE A 68 26.09 -0.52 -6.35
CA ILE A 68 27.07 -1.46 -6.88
C ILE A 68 28.31 -1.40 -6.00
N VAL A 69 28.90 -2.58 -5.74
CA VAL A 69 30.24 -2.73 -5.18
C VAL A 69 31.11 -3.33 -6.26
N ALA A 70 32.23 -2.66 -6.60
CA ALA A 70 33.12 -3.12 -7.67
C ALA A 70 34.59 -2.94 -7.28
N GLY A 71 35.48 -3.70 -7.94
CA GLY A 71 36.92 -3.68 -7.66
C GLY A 71 37.77 -4.33 -8.75
N PRO A 72 39.04 -4.57 -8.44
CA PRO A 72 40.01 -5.11 -9.41
C PRO A 72 39.56 -6.45 -10.04
N GLY A 73 40.10 -6.72 -11.22
CA GLY A 73 39.85 -7.96 -11.95
C GLY A 73 38.46 -8.04 -12.62
N GLY A 74 37.77 -6.91 -12.76
CA GLY A 74 36.41 -6.85 -13.33
C GLY A 74 35.32 -7.34 -12.37
N PHE A 75 35.61 -7.45 -11.09
CA PHE A 75 34.62 -7.79 -10.08
C PHE A 75 33.61 -6.65 -9.92
N TRP A 76 32.34 -6.96 -10.02
CA TRP A 76 31.27 -6.06 -9.65
C TRP A 76 30.03 -6.84 -9.19
N SER A 77 29.25 -6.24 -8.32
CA SER A 77 28.08 -6.85 -7.68
C SER A 77 27.01 -5.77 -7.45
N GLU A 78 25.85 -5.93 -8.06
CA GLU A 78 24.65 -5.15 -7.76
C GLU A 78 23.99 -5.75 -6.51
N VAL A 79 23.91 -4.99 -5.42
CA VAL A 79 23.43 -5.50 -4.12
C VAL A 79 21.97 -5.99 -4.19
N LYS A 80 21.13 -5.35 -4.99
CA LYS A 80 19.73 -5.75 -5.23
C LYS A 80 19.60 -7.19 -5.73
N ARG A 81 20.54 -7.65 -6.56
CA ARG A 81 20.51 -9.00 -7.16
C ARG A 81 21.04 -10.09 -6.26
N ASN A 82 21.88 -9.74 -5.30
CA ASN A 82 22.45 -10.72 -4.37
C ASN A 82 21.40 -11.28 -3.39
N GLN A 83 20.40 -10.47 -3.05
CA GLN A 83 19.29 -10.82 -2.15
C GLN A 83 19.72 -11.42 -0.80
N ASN A 84 20.99 -11.26 -0.43
CA ASN A 84 21.54 -11.67 0.86
C ASN A 84 21.66 -10.42 1.74
N TYR A 85 20.57 -10.05 2.36
CA TYR A 85 20.50 -8.90 3.24
C TYR A 85 19.55 -9.17 4.43
N SER A 86 19.75 -8.40 5.48
CA SER A 86 18.83 -8.30 6.61
C SER A 86 18.35 -6.86 6.77
N LEU A 87 17.14 -6.70 7.31
CA LEU A 87 16.54 -5.41 7.61
C LEU A 87 16.13 -5.38 9.08
N ARG A 88 16.40 -4.26 9.76
CA ARG A 88 15.86 -3.99 11.08
C ARG A 88 15.51 -2.51 11.25
N LEU A 89 14.57 -2.22 12.12
CA LEU A 89 14.29 -0.85 12.55
C LEU A 89 15.46 -0.29 13.36
N LEU A 90 15.76 1.00 13.20
CA LEU A 90 16.76 1.71 13.98
C LEU A 90 16.27 2.08 15.39
N ALA A 91 14.95 2.13 15.57
CA ALA A 91 14.29 2.21 16.87
C ALA A 91 12.91 1.50 16.78
N PRO A 92 12.43 0.86 17.85
CA PRO A 92 11.15 0.18 17.86
C PRO A 92 10.00 1.13 17.45
N GLY A 93 9.17 0.69 16.51
CA GLY A 93 8.01 1.47 16.08
C GLY A 93 8.31 2.76 15.31
N VAL A 94 9.53 2.93 14.79
CA VAL A 94 9.94 4.11 14.02
C VAL A 94 10.33 3.70 12.60
N PRO A 95 9.75 4.30 11.54
CA PRO A 95 10.10 3.99 10.16
C PRO A 95 11.43 4.64 9.76
N ALA A 96 12.48 4.12 10.34
CA ALA A 96 13.88 4.35 10.01
C ALA A 96 14.60 2.99 10.09
N VAL A 97 15.31 2.62 9.04
CA VAL A 97 15.80 1.24 8.87
C VAL A 97 17.31 1.16 8.70
N GLU A 98 17.86 0.05 9.16
CA GLU A 98 19.19 -0.40 8.77
C GLU A 98 19.04 -1.64 7.88
N ILE A 99 19.67 -1.60 6.71
CA ILE A 99 19.80 -2.72 5.79
C ILE A 99 21.26 -3.13 5.76
N VAL A 100 21.53 -4.42 5.93
CA VAL A 100 22.90 -4.97 5.91
C VAL A 100 22.98 -6.02 4.82
N HIS A 101 23.75 -5.73 3.76
CA HIS A 101 24.09 -6.70 2.72
C HIS A 101 25.37 -7.43 3.10
N GLU A 102 25.34 -8.75 3.01
CA GLU A 102 26.49 -9.62 3.27
C GLU A 102 26.95 -10.31 1.98
N HIS A 103 28.25 -10.24 1.72
CA HIS A 103 28.92 -10.90 0.62
C HIS A 103 30.30 -11.41 1.09
N GLU A 104 30.84 -12.45 0.47
CA GLU A 104 32.15 -13.02 0.85
C GLU A 104 33.27 -11.98 0.93
N ARG A 105 33.23 -10.93 0.12
CA ARG A 105 34.25 -9.89 0.01
C ARG A 105 33.92 -8.61 0.77
N TYR A 106 32.63 -8.38 1.11
CA TYR A 106 32.22 -7.10 1.72
C TYR A 106 30.95 -7.24 2.56
N THR A 107 30.77 -6.27 3.46
CA THR A 107 29.51 -5.96 4.11
C THR A 107 29.15 -4.52 3.79
N LEU A 108 27.96 -4.29 3.21
CA LEU A 108 27.43 -2.93 3.00
C LEU A 108 26.28 -2.69 3.98
N ARG A 109 26.42 -1.64 4.80
CA ARG A 109 25.38 -1.16 5.72
C ARG A 109 24.79 0.13 5.21
N LEU A 110 23.46 0.17 5.15
CA LEU A 110 22.66 1.33 4.76
C LEU A 110 21.74 1.68 5.92
N ARG A 111 21.82 2.91 6.44
CA ARG A 111 20.87 3.41 7.43
C ARG A 111 20.04 4.51 6.77
N ILE A 112 18.72 4.36 6.76
CA ILE A 112 17.81 5.16 5.96
C ILE A 112 16.80 5.82 6.88
N THR A 113 16.63 7.15 6.76
CA THR A 113 15.63 7.93 7.49
C THR A 113 15.23 9.17 6.69
N PRO A 114 13.95 9.58 6.68
CA PRO A 114 13.58 10.88 6.16
C PRO A 114 14.06 12.00 7.09
N ASP A 115 14.40 13.16 6.54
CA ASP A 115 14.63 14.38 7.33
C ASP A 115 13.27 14.95 7.76
N PRO A 116 12.94 15.07 9.06
CA PRO A 116 11.62 15.55 9.49
C PRO A 116 11.32 17.00 9.13
N ARG A 117 12.34 17.78 8.79
CA ARG A 117 12.20 19.24 8.52
C ARG A 117 12.29 19.59 7.04
N ARG A 118 12.79 18.69 6.19
CA ARG A 118 13.07 18.92 4.77
C ARG A 118 12.57 17.77 3.91
N ASP A 119 12.17 18.07 2.71
CA ASP A 119 11.75 17.06 1.72
C ASP A 119 12.98 16.28 1.20
N VAL A 120 13.64 15.54 2.11
CA VAL A 120 14.92 14.84 1.89
C VAL A 120 14.87 13.46 2.53
N LEU A 121 15.34 12.45 1.78
CA LEU A 121 15.67 11.13 2.32
C LEU A 121 17.18 11.08 2.58
N ALA A 122 17.57 10.83 3.82
CA ALA A 122 18.96 10.70 4.23
C ALA A 122 19.35 9.22 4.29
N ILE A 123 20.53 8.87 3.72
CA ILE A 123 21.06 7.50 3.69
C ILE A 123 22.52 7.51 4.12
N GLU A 124 22.83 6.91 5.27
CA GLU A 124 24.22 6.69 5.70
C GLU A 124 24.70 5.34 5.14
N CYS A 125 25.81 5.37 4.39
CA CYS A 125 26.40 4.21 3.73
C CYS A 125 27.74 3.86 4.37
N ARG A 126 27.98 2.57 4.64
CA ARG A 126 29.26 2.06 5.11
C ARG A 126 29.60 0.73 4.43
N LEU A 127 30.71 0.73 3.68
CA LEU A 127 31.31 -0.45 3.06
C LEU A 127 32.50 -0.93 3.88
N ASP A 128 32.40 -2.12 4.45
CA ASP A 128 33.49 -2.81 5.15
C ASP A 128 33.95 -4.03 4.33
N GLY A 129 35.14 -4.59 4.62
CA GLY A 129 35.72 -5.75 3.91
C GLY A 129 36.90 -5.35 3.02
N ASP A 130 37.08 -6.03 1.89
CA ASP A 130 38.22 -5.88 0.98
C ASP A 130 38.45 -4.39 0.62
N PRO A 131 39.68 -3.85 0.97
CA PRO A 131 39.96 -2.43 0.79
C PRO A 131 40.05 -1.97 -0.66
N GLU A 132 40.20 -2.87 -1.63
CA GLU A 132 40.23 -2.54 -3.04
C GLU A 132 38.87 -2.34 -3.68
N LEU A 133 37.78 -2.62 -2.92
CA LEU A 133 36.42 -2.43 -3.40
C LEU A 133 35.94 -0.99 -3.24
N GLY A 134 35.35 -0.45 -4.29
CA GLY A 134 34.64 0.84 -4.35
C GLY A 134 33.13 0.69 -4.23
N LEU A 135 32.49 1.76 -3.79
CA LEU A 135 31.02 1.87 -3.65
C LEU A 135 30.47 2.83 -4.69
N TYR A 136 29.38 2.45 -5.34
CA TYR A 136 28.70 3.24 -6.37
C TYR A 136 27.20 3.25 -6.10
N VAL A 137 26.57 4.43 -6.22
CA VAL A 137 25.10 4.58 -6.18
C VAL A 137 24.55 4.62 -7.59
N LEU A 138 23.38 3.98 -7.77
CA LEU A 138 22.54 4.04 -8.96
C LEU A 138 21.19 4.65 -8.59
N LEU A 139 20.71 5.63 -9.34
CA LEU A 139 19.43 6.30 -9.10
C LEU A 139 18.66 6.43 -10.41
N ALA A 140 17.43 5.92 -10.44
CA ALA A 140 16.53 5.95 -11.59
C ALA A 140 15.37 6.93 -11.35
N PRO A 141 15.42 8.16 -11.88
CA PRO A 141 14.32 9.12 -11.82
C PRO A 141 13.07 8.63 -12.55
N HIS A 142 11.92 8.79 -11.93
CA HIS A 142 10.57 8.64 -12.49
C HIS A 142 9.70 9.81 -12.02
N LEU A 143 10.20 11.02 -12.26
CA LEU A 143 9.60 12.25 -11.74
C LEU A 143 8.16 12.44 -12.23
N GLY A 144 7.28 12.83 -11.32
CA GLY A 144 5.86 12.99 -11.61
C GLY A 144 5.14 11.68 -11.92
N ALA A 145 5.63 10.55 -11.39
CA ALA A 145 5.13 9.20 -11.61
C ALA A 145 5.31 8.70 -13.06
N THR A 146 6.37 9.14 -13.75
CA THR A 146 6.67 8.68 -15.11
C THR A 146 8.16 8.49 -15.35
N GLY A 147 8.53 7.38 -15.99
CA GLY A 147 9.90 7.15 -16.47
C GLY A 147 10.19 7.80 -17.82
N TYR A 148 9.22 8.45 -18.45
CA TYR A 148 9.42 9.16 -19.73
C TYR A 148 9.77 10.63 -19.47
N ASP A 149 10.45 11.25 -20.45
CA ASP A 149 10.76 12.69 -20.51
C ASP A 149 11.57 13.24 -19.32
N ASN A 150 12.21 12.38 -18.52
CA ASN A 150 13.14 12.84 -17.49
C ASN A 150 14.44 13.33 -18.14
N VAL A 151 15.01 14.40 -17.60
CA VAL A 151 16.33 14.92 -17.96
C VAL A 151 17.25 14.82 -16.75
N ALA A 152 18.34 14.09 -16.87
CA ALA A 152 19.34 13.88 -15.83
C ALA A 152 20.63 14.63 -16.16
N THR A 153 21.22 15.31 -15.19
CA THR A 153 22.44 16.12 -15.38
C THR A 153 23.38 15.98 -14.18
N ILE A 154 24.68 16.03 -14.44
CA ILE A 154 25.72 16.09 -13.44
C ILE A 154 26.18 17.54 -13.30
N GLU A 155 25.87 18.16 -12.18
CA GLU A 155 26.12 19.58 -11.98
C GLU A 155 26.99 19.88 -10.75
N ARG A 156 27.44 21.14 -10.65
CA ARG A 156 28.04 21.68 -9.44
C ARG A 156 27.15 22.74 -8.83
N TYR A 157 26.70 22.48 -7.60
CA TYR A 157 25.84 23.39 -6.86
C TYR A 157 26.35 23.55 -5.41
N GLY A 158 26.45 24.79 -4.94
CA GLY A 158 26.97 25.07 -3.60
C GLY A 158 28.38 24.53 -3.34
N GLY A 159 29.21 24.42 -4.38
CA GLY A 159 30.58 23.88 -4.30
C GLY A 159 30.67 22.35 -4.31
N ARG A 160 29.54 21.63 -4.37
CA ARG A 160 29.45 20.15 -4.38
C ARG A 160 29.04 19.64 -5.77
N ARG A 161 29.49 18.42 -6.12
CA ARG A 161 28.93 17.68 -7.24
C ARG A 161 27.57 17.16 -6.84
N VAL A 162 26.56 17.36 -7.69
CA VAL A 162 25.18 16.95 -7.48
C VAL A 162 24.69 16.18 -8.69
N LEU A 163 24.03 15.06 -8.47
CA LEU A 163 23.34 14.28 -9.48
C LEU A 163 21.88 14.72 -9.43
N TRP A 164 21.38 15.41 -10.45
CA TRP A 164 20.01 15.89 -10.43
C TRP A 164 19.21 15.52 -11.65
N ALA A 165 17.89 15.57 -11.52
CA ALA A 165 16.98 15.36 -12.62
C ALA A 165 15.77 16.28 -12.52
N GLU A 166 15.17 16.55 -13.69
CA GLU A 166 13.97 17.38 -13.82
C GLU A 166 12.97 16.74 -14.79
N GLN A 167 11.68 16.97 -14.50
CA GLN A 167 10.57 16.62 -15.38
C GLN A 167 9.36 17.49 -15.03
N GLY A 168 8.94 18.38 -15.96
CA GLY A 168 7.85 19.30 -15.69
C GLY A 168 8.08 20.14 -14.42
N PRO A 169 7.15 20.14 -13.44
CA PRO A 169 7.29 20.90 -12.20
C PRO A 169 8.03 20.15 -11.09
N PHE A 170 8.70 19.05 -11.40
CA PHE A 170 9.39 18.21 -10.43
C PHE A 170 10.91 18.27 -10.63
N GLY A 171 11.62 18.57 -9.55
CA GLY A 171 13.06 18.54 -9.47
C GLY A 171 13.53 17.59 -8.37
N MET A 172 14.62 16.89 -8.62
CA MET A 172 15.28 15.96 -7.70
C MET A 172 16.78 16.19 -7.71
N ALA A 173 17.43 16.08 -6.56
CA ALA A 173 18.87 16.19 -6.44
C ALA A 173 19.44 15.21 -5.41
N LEU A 174 20.45 14.44 -5.79
CA LEU A 174 21.23 13.60 -4.90
C LEU A 174 22.59 14.26 -4.65
N ALA A 175 22.84 14.64 -3.39
CA ALA A 175 24.10 15.14 -2.91
C ALA A 175 24.73 14.13 -1.92
N ALA A 176 26.04 14.17 -1.76
CA ALA A 176 26.75 13.29 -0.84
C ALA A 176 27.79 14.06 -0.01
N ALA A 177 27.99 13.61 1.23
CA ALA A 177 29.05 14.09 2.11
C ALA A 177 29.88 12.91 2.66
N ASP A 178 31.18 13.10 2.80
CA ASP A 178 32.05 12.18 3.50
C ASP A 178 32.03 12.40 5.03
N GLU A 179 32.84 11.66 5.77
CA GLU A 179 32.94 11.77 7.23
C GLU A 179 33.47 13.13 7.71
N HIS A 180 34.05 13.95 6.82
CA HIS A 180 34.51 15.31 7.07
C HIS A 180 33.56 16.40 6.58
N GLN A 181 32.34 16.03 6.20
CA GLN A 181 31.34 16.94 5.64
C GLN A 181 31.73 17.56 4.28
N ALA A 182 32.76 17.01 3.60
CA ALA A 182 33.19 17.45 2.27
C ALA A 182 32.33 16.78 1.17
N ASP A 183 32.43 17.31 -0.08
CA ASP A 183 31.81 16.70 -1.25
C ASP A 183 32.34 15.26 -1.46
N ALA A 184 31.43 14.30 -1.50
CA ALA A 184 31.81 12.89 -1.52
C ALA A 184 31.82 12.25 -2.91
N PHE A 185 31.15 12.82 -3.91
CA PHE A 185 31.14 12.23 -5.25
C PHE A 185 32.49 12.41 -5.96
N ARG A 186 33.20 11.29 -6.21
CA ARG A 186 34.48 11.29 -6.93
C ARG A 186 34.26 11.36 -8.43
N ARG A 187 33.41 10.49 -8.97
CA ARG A 187 33.01 10.40 -10.37
C ARG A 187 31.49 10.33 -10.44
N ALA A 188 30.92 10.79 -11.56
CA ALA A 188 29.49 10.68 -11.79
C ALA A 188 29.18 10.61 -13.29
N SER A 189 28.05 9.99 -13.64
CA SER A 189 27.58 9.85 -15.01
C SER A 189 26.07 9.86 -15.06
N ALA A 190 25.50 10.53 -16.06
CA ALA A 190 24.11 10.38 -16.47
C ALA A 190 24.05 9.44 -17.68
N GLY A 191 22.99 8.61 -17.79
CA GLY A 191 22.85 7.68 -18.91
C GLY A 191 21.40 7.31 -19.20
N TYR A 192 21.14 6.73 -20.37
CA TYR A 192 19.84 6.16 -20.70
C TYR A 192 19.75 4.71 -20.26
N VAL A 193 18.67 4.38 -19.55
CA VAL A 193 18.44 3.03 -19.01
C VAL A 193 18.47 1.98 -20.13
N GLY A 194 19.24 0.92 -19.90
CA GLY A 194 19.43 -0.19 -20.86
C GLY A 194 20.44 0.08 -21.96
N THR A 195 21.09 1.26 -22.01
CA THR A 195 22.03 1.63 -23.09
C THR A 195 23.34 2.21 -22.57
N SER A 196 23.30 3.32 -21.85
CA SER A 196 24.47 4.07 -21.39
C SER A 196 24.45 4.37 -19.89
N ASP A 197 23.53 3.77 -19.15
CA ASP A 197 23.46 3.86 -17.71
C ASP A 197 24.63 3.11 -17.03
N GLY A 198 24.83 3.40 -15.74
CA GLY A 198 25.93 2.81 -14.97
C GLY A 198 25.87 1.29 -14.87
N TRP A 199 24.67 0.68 -14.85
CA TRP A 199 24.55 -0.78 -14.84
C TRP A 199 25.13 -1.39 -16.12
N GLN A 200 24.83 -0.77 -17.29
CA GLN A 200 25.37 -1.19 -18.59
C GLN A 200 26.89 -1.00 -18.65
N ASP A 201 27.41 0.08 -18.03
CA ASP A 201 28.85 0.32 -17.94
C ASP A 201 29.55 -0.80 -17.15
N PHE A 202 29.06 -1.13 -15.96
CA PHE A 202 29.60 -2.22 -15.15
C PHE A 202 29.45 -3.58 -15.85
N ALA A 203 28.33 -3.86 -16.49
CA ALA A 203 28.10 -5.11 -17.20
C ALA A 203 29.08 -5.29 -18.36
N LYS A 204 29.45 -4.21 -19.06
CA LYS A 204 30.35 -4.22 -20.19
C LYS A 204 31.82 -4.16 -19.81
N ASN A 205 32.17 -3.31 -18.85
CA ASN A 205 33.56 -2.93 -18.57
C ASN A 205 34.05 -3.43 -17.20
N GLY A 206 33.18 -3.96 -16.34
CA GLY A 206 33.52 -4.40 -14.97
C GLY A 206 33.89 -3.26 -14.01
N ALA A 207 33.73 -2.01 -14.45
CA ALA A 207 34.12 -0.81 -13.71
C ALA A 207 33.32 0.40 -14.24
N MET A 208 33.26 1.50 -13.48
CA MET A 208 32.75 2.77 -13.98
C MET A 208 33.74 3.38 -14.96
N SER A 209 33.45 3.29 -16.24
CA SER A 209 34.31 3.78 -17.34
C SER A 209 33.70 4.99 -18.06
N TRP A 210 32.39 5.18 -17.99
CA TRP A 210 31.67 6.27 -18.64
C TRP A 210 31.45 7.45 -17.69
N GLU A 211 31.56 8.68 -18.22
CA GLU A 211 31.30 9.92 -17.50
C GLU A 211 30.56 10.91 -18.40
N TYR A 212 29.28 10.65 -18.65
CA TYR A 212 28.41 11.55 -19.39
C TYR A 212 27.80 12.59 -18.45
N GLY A 213 27.75 13.85 -18.90
CA GLY A 213 27.20 14.96 -18.11
C GLY A 213 25.69 15.07 -18.18
N VAL A 214 25.09 14.64 -19.29
CA VAL A 214 23.66 14.84 -19.57
C VAL A 214 23.06 13.61 -20.24
N ALA A 215 21.87 13.21 -19.80
CA ALA A 215 20.99 12.27 -20.46
C ALA A 215 19.54 12.76 -20.37
N GLY A 216 18.81 12.69 -21.47
CA GLY A 216 17.41 13.12 -21.53
C GLY A 216 17.09 13.88 -22.81
N PRO A 217 15.78 14.08 -23.08
CA PRO A 217 14.63 13.50 -22.36
C PRO A 217 14.50 11.99 -22.59
N GLY A 218 14.02 11.27 -21.58
CA GLY A 218 13.80 9.82 -21.68
C GLY A 218 13.76 9.07 -20.34
N ASN A 219 13.94 7.75 -20.44
CA ASN A 219 14.17 6.88 -19.29
C ASN A 219 15.66 6.92 -18.94
N VAL A 220 16.01 7.63 -17.89
CA VAL A 220 17.40 7.98 -17.54
C VAL A 220 17.79 7.43 -16.17
N ALA A 221 19.09 7.30 -15.95
CA ALA A 221 19.66 6.94 -14.66
C ALA A 221 20.92 7.75 -14.37
N LEU A 222 21.20 7.95 -13.09
CA LEU A 222 22.33 8.64 -12.53
C LEU A 222 23.23 7.66 -11.76
N THR A 223 24.54 7.78 -11.92
CA THR A 223 25.51 6.92 -11.25
C THR A 223 26.57 7.80 -10.58
N GLY A 224 26.96 7.47 -9.35
CA GLY A 224 27.98 8.19 -8.62
C GLY A 224 28.93 7.28 -7.85
N GLU A 225 30.24 7.53 -7.95
CA GLU A 225 31.26 6.88 -7.13
C GLU A 225 31.35 7.55 -5.77
N LEU A 226 31.30 6.75 -4.71
CA LEU A 226 31.30 7.19 -3.31
C LEU A 226 32.56 6.71 -2.56
N PRO A 227 32.99 7.41 -1.51
CA PRO A 227 33.90 6.83 -0.54
C PRO A 227 33.21 5.69 0.23
N ARG A 228 34.00 4.86 0.89
CA ARG A 228 33.50 3.70 1.65
C ARG A 228 32.58 4.08 2.82
N ARG A 229 32.60 5.34 3.23
CA ARG A 229 31.69 5.95 4.21
C ARG A 229 31.20 7.26 3.67
N ALA A 230 29.90 7.38 3.55
CA ALA A 230 29.22 8.57 3.04
C ALA A 230 27.83 8.72 3.64
N VAL A 231 27.33 9.95 3.65
CA VAL A 231 25.91 10.24 3.84
C VAL A 231 25.38 10.82 2.53
N LEU A 232 24.35 10.19 2.01
CA LEU A 232 23.59 10.65 0.86
C LEU A 232 22.37 11.43 1.33
N ALA A 233 21.99 12.48 0.60
CA ALA A 233 20.77 13.22 0.77
C ALA A 233 20.05 13.32 -0.58
N LEU A 234 18.91 12.65 -0.70
CA LEU A 234 18.03 12.70 -1.86
C LEU A 234 16.94 13.72 -1.58
N GLY A 235 17.05 14.91 -2.17
CA GLY A 235 16.11 16.02 -2.00
C GLY A 235 15.16 16.17 -3.17
N PHE A 236 13.98 16.73 -2.90
CA PHE A 236 12.95 17.02 -3.89
C PHE A 236 12.50 18.47 -3.79
N GLY A 237 12.10 19.06 -4.94
CA GLY A 237 11.67 20.45 -5.03
C GLY A 237 11.00 20.75 -6.37
N SER A 238 10.56 21.98 -6.56
CA SER A 238 9.95 22.45 -7.82
C SER A 238 10.98 22.74 -8.92
N SER A 239 12.26 22.64 -8.63
CA SER A 239 13.38 22.66 -9.57
C SER A 239 14.55 21.85 -8.98
N ALA A 240 15.53 21.48 -9.82
CA ALA A 240 16.72 20.77 -9.37
C ALA A 240 17.54 21.59 -8.36
N GLU A 241 17.64 22.91 -8.54
CA GLU A 241 18.35 23.79 -7.61
C GLU A 241 17.67 23.84 -6.23
N SER A 242 16.32 23.88 -6.20
CA SER A 242 15.59 23.86 -4.93
C SER A 242 15.77 22.51 -4.21
N ALA A 243 15.74 21.41 -4.95
CA ALA A 243 16.02 20.09 -4.44
C ALA A 243 17.47 19.97 -3.91
N ALA A 244 18.46 20.49 -4.66
CA ALA A 244 19.86 20.50 -4.26
C ALA A 244 20.09 21.36 -3.00
N THR A 245 19.40 22.50 -2.87
CA THR A 245 19.45 23.35 -1.67
C THR A 245 18.98 22.57 -0.43
N LEU A 246 17.87 21.83 -0.53
CA LEU A 246 17.34 21.02 0.56
C LEU A 246 18.28 19.85 0.90
N ALA A 247 18.77 19.13 -0.12
CA ALA A 247 19.70 18.02 0.06
C ALA A 247 20.99 18.46 0.77
N ILE A 248 21.63 19.56 0.29
CA ILE A 248 22.86 20.09 0.90
C ILE A 248 22.58 20.61 2.32
N SER A 249 21.43 21.27 2.53
CA SER A 249 21.05 21.74 3.88
C SER A 249 20.87 20.61 4.88
N SER A 250 20.38 19.45 4.44
CA SER A 250 20.27 18.26 5.28
C SER A 250 21.65 17.69 5.63
N LEU A 251 22.60 17.71 4.68
CA LEU A 251 23.98 17.23 4.90
C LEU A 251 24.83 18.10 5.83
N ILE A 252 24.42 19.32 6.15
CA ILE A 252 25.18 20.21 7.06
C ILE A 252 25.18 19.67 8.50
N GLN A 253 24.18 18.88 8.88
CA GLN A 253 24.09 18.25 10.18
C GLN A 253 24.47 16.77 10.12
N PRO A 254 24.98 16.19 11.24
CA PRO A 254 25.24 14.75 11.32
C PRO A 254 23.95 13.92 11.08
N PHE A 255 24.07 12.79 10.38
CA PHE A 255 22.96 11.84 10.17
C PHE A 255 22.26 11.45 11.49
N GLY A 256 23.02 11.25 12.57
CA GLY A 256 22.48 10.92 13.88
C GLY A 256 21.48 11.94 14.42
N ASN A 257 21.66 13.25 14.12
CA ASN A 257 20.70 14.28 14.56
C ASN A 257 19.38 14.19 13.80
N ILE A 258 19.41 13.88 12.50
CA ILE A 258 18.22 13.65 11.68
C ILE A 258 17.46 12.45 12.25
N LEU A 259 18.15 11.34 12.49
CA LEU A 259 17.58 10.12 13.03
C LEU A 259 16.98 10.34 14.44
N GLN A 260 17.67 11.04 15.33
CA GLN A 260 17.13 11.31 16.67
C GLN A 260 15.86 12.13 16.63
N GLN A 261 15.75 13.12 15.72
CA GLN A 261 14.51 13.88 15.56
C GLN A 261 13.38 13.00 15.04
N GLN A 262 13.65 12.13 14.05
CA GLN A 262 12.67 11.18 13.52
C GLN A 262 12.16 10.24 14.63
N ILE A 263 13.07 9.71 15.45
CA ILE A 263 12.71 8.86 16.59
C ILE A 263 11.81 9.62 17.57
N ALA A 264 12.20 10.83 17.99
CA ALA A 264 11.47 11.62 18.97
C ALA A 264 10.04 11.97 18.48
N ASP A 265 9.88 12.29 17.19
CA ASP A 265 8.56 12.61 16.61
C ASP A 265 7.63 11.39 16.65
N TRP A 266 8.11 10.20 16.27
CA TRP A 266 7.32 8.97 16.28
C TRP A 266 7.03 8.47 17.71
N GLU A 267 8.01 8.49 18.61
CA GLU A 267 7.79 8.14 20.03
C GLU A 267 6.74 9.06 20.67
N THR A 268 6.75 10.35 20.34
CA THR A 268 5.75 11.31 20.82
C THR A 268 4.35 10.95 20.34
N TRP A 269 4.22 10.56 19.06
CA TRP A 269 2.94 10.12 18.48
C TRP A 269 2.45 8.82 19.14
N GLN A 270 3.33 7.83 19.29
CA GLN A 270 2.99 6.55 19.93
C GLN A 270 2.59 6.72 21.38
N ALA A 271 3.32 7.54 22.16
CA ALA A 271 2.96 7.82 23.56
C ALA A 271 1.56 8.42 23.68
N ARG A 272 1.22 9.38 22.81
CA ARG A 272 -0.13 9.97 22.75
C ARG A 272 -1.21 8.94 22.43
N CYS A 273 -0.93 8.03 21.49
CA CYS A 273 -1.85 6.94 21.14
C CYS A 273 -2.04 5.95 22.29
N ALA A 274 -0.96 5.54 22.95
CA ALA A 274 -0.99 4.63 24.09
C ALA A 274 -1.77 5.17 25.30
N GLU A 275 -1.76 6.48 25.52
CA GLU A 275 -2.59 7.13 26.55
C GLU A 275 -4.10 6.96 26.27
N ARG A 276 -4.49 6.87 25.00
CA ARG A 276 -5.88 6.73 24.54
C ARG A 276 -6.32 5.28 24.38
N SER A 277 -5.40 4.37 24.14
CA SER A 277 -5.67 2.94 23.93
C SER A 277 -4.70 2.06 24.74
N PRO A 278 -4.83 1.99 26.05
CA PRO A 278 -3.95 1.16 26.89
C PRO A 278 -4.07 -0.34 26.62
N SER A 279 -5.19 -0.82 26.05
CA SER A 279 -5.40 -2.23 25.69
C SER A 279 -4.41 -2.76 24.66
N MET A 280 -3.78 -1.90 23.86
CA MET A 280 -2.71 -2.30 22.94
C MET A 280 -1.48 -2.89 23.67
N LEU A 281 -1.30 -2.59 24.95
CA LEU A 281 -0.23 -3.14 25.77
C LEU A 281 -0.51 -4.59 26.21
N ASP A 282 -1.77 -5.02 26.15
CA ASP A 282 -2.23 -6.35 26.60
C ASP A 282 -2.21 -7.39 25.46
N LEU A 283 -1.81 -6.99 24.24
CA LEU A 283 -1.69 -7.91 23.13
C LEU A 283 -0.61 -8.99 23.41
N PRO A 284 -0.83 -10.24 22.96
CA PRO A 284 0.19 -11.28 23.00
C PRO A 284 1.48 -10.84 22.28
N ASP A 285 2.64 -11.25 22.82
CA ASP A 285 3.94 -10.85 22.27
C ASP A 285 4.12 -11.26 20.80
N SER A 286 3.51 -12.40 20.39
CA SER A 286 3.58 -12.93 19.02
C SER A 286 2.99 -11.98 17.96
N ILE A 287 2.03 -11.13 18.34
CA ILE A 287 1.34 -10.22 17.42
C ILE A 287 1.55 -8.73 17.75
N ARG A 288 2.09 -8.41 18.93
CA ARG A 288 2.28 -7.01 19.36
C ARG A 288 3.16 -6.21 18.41
N GLU A 289 4.28 -6.80 17.98
CA GLU A 289 5.19 -6.14 17.04
C GLU A 289 4.49 -5.88 15.69
N GLN A 290 3.73 -6.85 15.19
CA GLN A 290 2.96 -6.69 13.95
C GLN A 290 1.87 -5.62 14.10
N ALA A 291 1.17 -5.54 15.23
CA ALA A 291 0.17 -4.50 15.50
C ALA A 291 0.80 -3.09 15.50
N VAL A 292 1.97 -2.93 16.12
CA VAL A 292 2.74 -1.67 16.07
C VAL A 292 3.15 -1.35 14.62
N MET A 293 3.64 -2.32 13.86
CA MET A 293 3.99 -2.13 12.46
C MET A 293 2.76 -1.74 11.62
N SER A 294 1.61 -2.36 11.87
CA SER A 294 0.36 -2.00 11.18
C SER A 294 -0.03 -0.54 11.45
N SER A 295 0.12 -0.04 12.67
CA SER A 295 -0.14 1.37 12.98
C SER A 295 0.80 2.33 12.24
N ILE A 296 2.08 1.96 12.06
CA ILE A 296 3.06 2.73 11.28
C ILE A 296 2.67 2.73 9.80
N VAL A 297 2.28 1.59 9.25
CA VAL A 297 1.84 1.48 7.86
C VAL A 297 0.62 2.37 7.64
N LEU A 298 -0.41 2.27 8.45
CA LEU A 298 -1.61 3.09 8.34
C LEU A 298 -1.29 4.59 8.46
N ARG A 299 -0.46 4.97 9.45
CA ARG A 299 -0.04 6.37 9.62
C ARG A 299 0.80 6.88 8.44
N THR A 300 1.61 6.02 7.84
CA THR A 300 2.45 6.35 6.68
C THR A 300 1.63 6.56 5.40
N HIS A 301 0.50 5.87 5.22
CA HIS A 301 -0.33 6.01 4.03
C HIS A 301 -1.18 7.29 4.00
N LEU A 302 -1.26 8.04 5.12
CA LEU A 302 -1.94 9.32 5.17
C LEU A 302 -1.17 10.42 4.44
N ASP A 303 -1.90 11.23 3.67
CA ASP A 303 -1.33 12.40 2.99
C ASP A 303 -1.18 13.60 3.94
N LYS A 304 -0.28 14.52 3.58
CA LYS A 304 -0.01 15.74 4.35
C LYS A 304 -0.57 17.02 3.70
N THR A 305 -0.88 16.95 2.43
CA THR A 305 -1.54 18.03 1.69
C THR A 305 -3.05 17.99 1.88
N TYR A 306 -3.61 16.78 1.95
CA TYR A 306 -5.02 16.50 2.19
C TYR A 306 -5.16 15.66 3.47
N PRO A 307 -5.12 16.29 4.67
CA PRO A 307 -5.20 15.57 5.93
C PRO A 307 -6.42 14.67 5.99
N GLY A 308 -6.22 13.41 6.37
CA GLY A 308 -7.25 12.38 6.41
C GLY A 308 -7.42 11.58 5.13
N ALA A 309 -6.88 12.02 3.99
CA ALA A 309 -6.80 11.19 2.79
C ALA A 309 -5.73 10.12 2.95
N MET A 310 -6.00 8.89 2.48
CA MET A 310 -5.09 7.75 2.55
C MET A 310 -5.11 6.99 1.23
N VAL A 311 -3.94 6.67 0.68
CA VAL A 311 -3.85 5.77 -0.49
C VAL A 311 -3.96 4.31 -0.06
N ALA A 312 -4.46 3.44 -0.95
CA ALA A 312 -4.63 2.02 -0.64
C ALA A 312 -3.30 1.28 -0.49
N SER A 313 -2.27 1.68 -1.23
CA SER A 313 -0.92 1.10 -1.14
C SER A 313 0.15 2.04 -1.66
N LEU A 314 1.36 1.96 -1.08
CA LEU A 314 2.60 2.60 -1.54
C LEU A 314 3.40 1.64 -2.43
N SER A 315 2.74 1.03 -3.40
CA SER A 315 3.37 0.13 -4.37
C SER A 315 2.71 0.25 -5.74
N VAL A 316 3.42 -0.26 -6.75
CA VAL A 316 2.88 -0.43 -8.10
C VAL A 316 2.73 -1.93 -8.35
N PRO A 317 1.52 -2.49 -8.27
CA PRO A 317 1.28 -3.92 -8.44
C PRO A 317 1.88 -4.44 -9.75
N TRP A 318 2.52 -5.59 -9.65
CA TRP A 318 3.20 -6.30 -10.76
C TRP A 318 4.27 -5.47 -11.51
N GLY A 319 4.71 -4.33 -10.97
CA GLY A 319 5.67 -3.45 -11.63
C GLY A 319 5.14 -2.86 -12.93
N TYR A 320 3.83 -2.63 -13.02
CA TYR A 320 3.15 -2.20 -14.23
C TYR A 320 3.85 -1.02 -14.90
N ALA A 321 4.10 -1.13 -16.22
CA ALA A 321 4.93 -0.19 -16.97
C ALA A 321 4.18 1.05 -17.49
N GLY A 322 2.87 1.17 -17.25
CA GLY A 322 2.06 2.29 -17.72
C GLY A 322 2.42 3.62 -17.04
N ASN A 323 2.13 4.73 -17.72
CA ASN A 323 2.17 6.08 -17.14
C ASN A 323 1.00 6.35 -16.19
N GLU A 324 0.36 5.30 -15.70
CA GLU A 324 -0.82 5.44 -14.85
C GLU A 324 -0.41 5.84 -13.45
N ARG A 325 -0.76 7.05 -13.06
CA ARG A 325 -0.67 7.52 -11.68
C ARG A 325 -1.66 6.82 -10.76
N GLY A 326 -2.76 6.28 -11.31
CA GLY A 326 -3.84 5.63 -10.57
C GLY A 326 -3.41 4.33 -9.89
N GLY A 327 -4.12 3.25 -10.16
CA GLY A 327 -3.88 1.98 -9.49
C GLY A 327 -4.17 2.11 -8.01
N TYR A 328 -3.22 1.75 -7.16
CA TYR A 328 -3.39 1.78 -5.69
C TYR A 328 -3.03 3.12 -5.03
N HIS A 329 -2.63 4.13 -5.79
CA HIS A 329 -2.37 5.49 -5.30
C HIS A 329 -3.65 6.36 -5.23
N LEU A 330 -4.79 5.74 -5.00
CA LEU A 330 -6.11 6.33 -4.91
C LEU A 330 -6.72 6.08 -3.53
N VAL A 331 -7.80 6.79 -3.24
CA VAL A 331 -8.58 6.66 -2.00
C VAL A 331 -9.86 5.90 -2.31
N TRP A 332 -10.09 4.78 -1.63
CA TRP A 332 -11.38 4.09 -1.53
C TRP A 332 -12.02 4.44 -0.19
N PRO A 333 -13.22 5.02 -0.16
CA PRO A 333 -13.88 5.39 1.11
C PRO A 333 -14.07 4.21 2.07
N ARG A 334 -14.41 3.02 1.58
CA ARG A 334 -14.49 1.79 2.39
C ARG A 334 -13.16 1.49 3.09
N ASP A 335 -12.07 1.38 2.32
CA ASP A 335 -10.73 1.09 2.83
C ASP A 335 -10.29 2.16 3.82
N LEU A 336 -10.52 3.42 3.46
CA LEU A 336 -10.18 4.58 4.28
C LEU A 336 -10.86 4.53 5.65
N VAL A 337 -12.16 4.19 5.70
CA VAL A 337 -12.91 4.09 6.96
C VAL A 337 -12.43 2.91 7.80
N GLN A 338 -12.16 1.75 7.20
CA GLN A 338 -11.61 0.61 7.92
C GLN A 338 -10.25 0.98 8.56
N CYS A 339 -9.37 1.64 7.78
CA CYS A 339 -8.08 2.12 8.26
C CYS A 339 -8.22 3.17 9.37
N ALA A 340 -9.18 4.10 9.25
CA ALA A 340 -9.46 5.10 10.28
C ALA A 340 -10.00 4.46 11.57
N GLY A 341 -10.83 3.43 11.46
CA GLY A 341 -11.31 2.64 12.60
C GLY A 341 -10.16 1.94 13.33
N ALA A 342 -9.22 1.35 12.60
CA ALA A 342 -8.02 0.74 13.17
C ALA A 342 -7.12 1.79 13.86
N LEU A 343 -6.89 2.94 13.23
CA LEU A 343 -6.16 4.07 13.85
C LEU A 343 -6.86 4.55 15.13
N LEU A 344 -8.19 4.64 15.11
CA LEU A 344 -8.98 5.00 16.29
C LEU A 344 -8.86 3.96 17.41
N ALA A 345 -8.89 2.67 17.08
CA ALA A 345 -8.65 1.58 18.02
C ALA A 345 -7.23 1.62 18.62
N PHE A 346 -6.25 2.04 17.82
CA PHE A 346 -4.87 2.27 18.26
C PHE A 346 -4.73 3.53 19.15
N GLY A 347 -5.73 4.44 19.17
CA GLY A 347 -5.72 5.69 19.93
C GLY A 347 -5.37 6.93 19.11
N ALA A 348 -5.27 6.81 17.79
CA ALA A 348 -4.98 7.91 16.88
C ALA A 348 -6.27 8.66 16.47
N GLU A 349 -6.97 9.22 17.46
CA GLU A 349 -8.25 9.90 17.28
C GLU A 349 -8.19 11.10 16.32
N GLN A 350 -7.07 11.83 16.30
CA GLN A 350 -6.94 13.00 15.43
C GLN A 350 -6.92 12.59 13.96
N GLU A 351 -6.24 11.50 13.65
CA GLU A 351 -6.17 10.94 12.33
C GLU A 351 -7.55 10.46 11.84
N ALA A 352 -8.32 9.81 12.71
CA ALA A 352 -9.69 9.39 12.40
C ALA A 352 -10.64 10.60 12.20
N ARG A 353 -10.51 11.67 13.01
CA ARG A 353 -11.25 12.93 12.80
C ARG A 353 -10.91 13.60 11.48
N ASP A 354 -9.63 13.62 11.12
CA ASP A 354 -9.18 14.21 9.84
C ASP A 354 -9.73 13.42 8.66
N THR A 355 -9.80 12.08 8.78
CA THR A 355 -10.46 11.21 7.80
C THR A 355 -11.96 11.56 7.67
N LEU A 356 -12.68 11.73 8.78
CA LEU A 356 -14.09 12.12 8.70
C LEU A 356 -14.28 13.50 8.05
N ARG A 357 -13.43 14.49 8.36
CA ARG A 357 -13.47 15.81 7.71
C ARG A 357 -13.21 15.70 6.19
N TYR A 358 -12.24 14.88 5.80
CA TYR A 358 -11.94 14.62 4.39
C TYR A 358 -13.13 13.99 3.68
N LEU A 359 -13.77 12.97 4.27
CA LEU A 359 -14.95 12.33 3.71
C LEU A 359 -16.13 13.30 3.59
N ILE A 360 -16.41 14.13 4.61
CA ILE A 360 -17.44 15.18 4.51
C ILE A 360 -17.15 16.14 3.36
N ALA A 361 -15.90 16.54 3.19
CA ALA A 361 -15.50 17.49 2.15
C ALA A 361 -15.56 16.91 0.72
N THR A 362 -15.50 15.58 0.59
CA THR A 362 -15.48 14.89 -0.73
C THR A 362 -16.79 14.18 -1.06
N GLN A 363 -17.82 14.28 -0.20
CA GLN A 363 -19.15 13.77 -0.49
C GLN A 363 -19.76 14.45 -1.70
N THR A 364 -20.34 13.69 -2.63
CA THR A 364 -21.04 14.23 -3.80
C THR A 364 -22.33 14.98 -3.41
N GLU A 365 -22.86 15.81 -4.30
CA GLU A 365 -24.08 16.60 -4.02
C GLU A 365 -25.31 15.73 -3.73
N ASP A 366 -25.42 14.56 -4.35
CA ASP A 366 -26.54 13.64 -4.14
C ASP A 366 -26.36 12.68 -2.96
N GLY A 367 -25.18 12.73 -2.29
CA GLY A 367 -24.92 12.12 -0.99
C GLY A 367 -24.07 10.87 -0.97
N HIS A 368 -23.55 10.40 -2.11
CA HIS A 368 -22.69 9.21 -2.16
C HIS A 368 -21.20 9.56 -2.26
N TRP A 369 -20.35 8.54 -2.30
CA TRP A 369 -18.97 8.59 -2.77
C TRP A 369 -18.82 7.63 -3.95
N ASN A 370 -17.98 8.01 -4.91
CA ASN A 370 -17.63 7.13 -6.03
C ASN A 370 -16.70 6.00 -5.55
N GLN A 371 -16.59 4.94 -6.35
CA GLN A 371 -15.74 3.77 -6.11
C GLN A 371 -14.35 4.14 -5.58
N ASN A 372 -13.69 5.14 -6.19
CA ASN A 372 -12.45 5.71 -5.68
C ASN A 372 -12.22 7.12 -6.22
N GLN A 373 -11.25 7.78 -5.63
CA GLN A 373 -10.92 9.16 -5.98
C GLN A 373 -9.44 9.47 -5.76
N TRP A 374 -8.95 10.46 -6.49
CA TRP A 374 -7.67 11.10 -6.19
C TRP A 374 -7.71 11.75 -4.81
N LEU A 375 -6.55 12.00 -4.20
CA LEU A 375 -6.45 12.68 -2.89
C LEU A 375 -7.23 14.01 -2.83
N GLY A 376 -7.31 14.73 -3.95
CA GLY A 376 -8.09 16.00 -4.05
C GLY A 376 -9.61 15.81 -4.18
N GLY A 377 -10.13 14.59 -4.12
CA GLY A 377 -11.57 14.29 -4.16
C GLY A 377 -12.16 14.09 -5.57
N THR A 378 -11.38 14.29 -6.63
CA THR A 378 -11.86 14.00 -8.00
C THR A 378 -11.95 12.49 -8.20
N SER A 379 -13.12 11.97 -8.62
CA SER A 379 -13.29 10.54 -8.88
C SER A 379 -12.38 10.07 -10.01
N TYR A 380 -11.83 8.87 -9.86
CA TYR A 380 -11.08 8.18 -10.90
C TYR A 380 -11.95 7.15 -11.60
N TRP A 381 -12.49 6.18 -10.88
CA TRP A 381 -13.56 5.31 -11.34
C TRP A 381 -14.88 5.70 -10.70
N GLN A 382 -15.95 5.68 -11.51
CA GLN A 382 -17.27 6.18 -11.10
C GLN A 382 -18.27 5.05 -10.80
N GLY A 383 -17.78 3.84 -10.54
CA GLY A 383 -18.62 2.75 -10.07
C GLY A 383 -19.33 3.11 -8.76
N ILE A 384 -20.54 2.61 -8.56
CA ILE A 384 -21.30 2.84 -7.34
C ILE A 384 -21.28 1.58 -6.48
N GLN A 385 -20.70 1.72 -5.29
CA GLN A 385 -20.69 0.71 -4.25
C GLN A 385 -21.37 1.32 -3.02
N LEU A 386 -22.50 0.78 -2.58
CA LEU A 386 -23.25 1.38 -1.47
C LEU A 386 -22.55 1.26 -0.13
N ASP A 387 -21.59 0.34 0.02
CA ASP A 387 -20.71 0.27 1.18
C ASP A 387 -19.77 1.48 1.26
N GLU A 388 -19.30 2.04 0.12
CA GLU A 388 -18.54 3.29 0.09
C GLU A 388 -19.34 4.49 0.63
N THR A 389 -20.66 4.42 0.52
CA THR A 389 -21.59 5.44 1.05
C THR A 389 -21.96 5.16 2.51
N ALA A 390 -22.03 3.90 2.91
CA ALA A 390 -22.40 3.48 4.26
C ALA A 390 -21.26 3.69 5.27
N MET A 391 -20.02 3.37 4.90
CA MET A 391 -18.88 3.37 5.80
C MET A 391 -18.56 4.75 6.43
N PRO A 392 -18.65 5.90 5.73
CA PRO A 392 -18.48 7.21 6.35
C PRO A 392 -19.47 7.52 7.47
N VAL A 393 -20.72 7.01 7.37
CA VAL A 393 -21.73 7.15 8.43
C VAL A 393 -21.30 6.34 9.67
N LEU A 394 -20.76 5.14 9.47
CA LEU A 394 -20.27 4.29 10.55
C LEU A 394 -19.06 4.91 11.27
N LEU A 395 -18.16 5.57 10.55
CA LEU A 395 -17.05 6.31 11.17
C LEU A 395 -17.57 7.49 12.00
N ALA A 396 -18.59 8.20 11.52
CA ALA A 396 -19.20 9.31 12.27
C ALA A 396 -19.86 8.80 13.57
N GLN A 397 -20.58 7.68 13.51
CA GLN A 397 -21.18 7.02 14.68
C GLN A 397 -20.09 6.60 15.68
N GLU A 398 -19.06 5.91 15.24
CA GLU A 398 -17.99 5.41 16.11
C GLU A 398 -17.26 6.55 16.83
N LEU A 399 -17.03 7.68 16.15
CA LEU A 399 -16.44 8.87 16.76
C LEU A 399 -17.38 9.54 17.76
N GLU A 400 -18.70 9.57 17.48
CA GLU A 400 -19.70 10.09 18.42
C GLU A 400 -19.79 9.23 19.68
N GLU A 401 -19.88 7.91 19.53
CA GLU A 401 -19.95 6.97 20.66
C GLU A 401 -18.74 7.06 21.61
N ARG A 402 -17.59 7.46 21.08
CA ARG A 402 -16.36 7.69 21.85
C ARG A 402 -16.18 9.12 22.35
N ASP A 403 -17.16 10.01 22.15
CA ASP A 403 -17.03 11.46 22.40
C ASP A 403 -15.81 12.08 21.70
N ALA A 404 -15.50 11.57 20.51
CA ALA A 404 -14.29 11.89 19.76
C ALA A 404 -14.53 12.72 18.48
N LEU A 405 -15.74 13.19 18.20
CA LEU A 405 -16.05 14.07 17.05
C LEU A 405 -15.31 15.40 17.10
N GLY A 406 -15.01 15.91 18.29
CA GLY A 406 -14.25 17.16 18.44
C GLY A 406 -14.89 18.38 17.77
N GLY A 407 -16.23 18.45 17.78
CA GLY A 407 -17.03 19.54 17.22
C GLY A 407 -17.29 19.45 15.71
N ILE A 408 -17.02 18.31 15.07
CA ILE A 408 -17.42 18.07 13.68
C ILE A 408 -18.96 17.90 13.64
N VAL A 409 -19.61 18.65 12.75
CA VAL A 409 -21.06 18.54 12.50
C VAL A 409 -21.29 17.52 11.40
N VAL A 410 -21.94 16.41 11.71
CA VAL A 410 -22.10 15.26 10.80
C VAL A 410 -23.51 15.10 10.24
N GLU A 411 -24.51 15.77 10.81
CA GLU A 411 -25.93 15.57 10.51
C GLU A 411 -26.26 15.70 9.01
N ASP A 412 -25.76 16.71 8.32
CA ASP A 412 -26.03 16.90 6.88
C ASP A 412 -25.38 15.81 6.03
N MET A 413 -24.14 15.42 6.32
CA MET A 413 -23.46 14.32 5.63
C MET A 413 -24.25 13.02 5.80
N VAL A 414 -24.64 12.69 7.03
CA VAL A 414 -25.39 11.48 7.36
C VAL A 414 -26.75 11.49 6.63
N ARG A 415 -27.51 12.60 6.70
CA ARG A 415 -28.80 12.74 6.03
C ARG A 415 -28.70 12.49 4.52
N ARG A 416 -27.69 13.07 3.87
CA ARG A 416 -27.47 12.90 2.44
C ARG A 416 -27.07 11.45 2.11
N ALA A 417 -26.18 10.85 2.87
CA ALA A 417 -25.74 9.47 2.67
C ALA A 417 -26.90 8.46 2.83
N LEU A 418 -27.66 8.56 3.93
CA LEU A 418 -28.82 7.68 4.16
C LEU A 418 -29.91 7.92 3.10
N GLY A 419 -30.11 9.17 2.68
CA GLY A 419 -31.04 9.50 1.60
C GLY A 419 -30.63 8.86 0.27
N TYR A 420 -29.32 8.81 -0.04
CA TYR A 420 -28.81 8.11 -1.22
C TYR A 420 -29.03 6.60 -1.12
N ILE A 421 -28.59 5.98 -0.02
CA ILE A 421 -28.77 4.55 0.26
C ILE A 421 -30.24 4.15 0.09
N ALA A 422 -31.17 4.94 0.61
CA ALA A 422 -32.59 4.66 0.56
C ALA A 422 -33.19 4.71 -0.87
N ARG A 423 -32.69 5.58 -1.71
CA ARG A 423 -33.16 5.73 -3.08
C ARG A 423 -32.62 4.68 -4.04
N THR A 424 -31.43 4.16 -3.76
CA THR A 424 -30.67 3.30 -4.68
C THR A 424 -30.56 1.84 -4.22
N GLY A 425 -30.58 1.58 -2.91
CA GLY A 425 -30.50 0.24 -2.35
C GLY A 425 -31.82 -0.56 -2.44
N PRO A 426 -31.80 -1.84 -2.03
CA PRO A 426 -30.69 -2.59 -1.40
C PRO A 426 -29.66 -3.17 -2.38
N SER A 427 -29.90 -3.08 -3.70
CA SER A 427 -28.97 -3.52 -4.73
C SER A 427 -27.88 -2.45 -4.94
N THR A 428 -26.64 -2.88 -5.10
CA THR A 428 -25.49 -2.00 -5.40
C THR A 428 -25.04 -2.18 -6.85
N GLY A 429 -24.47 -1.14 -7.47
CA GLY A 429 -23.96 -1.22 -8.84
C GLY A 429 -22.71 -2.09 -8.98
N GLN A 430 -21.93 -2.23 -7.88
CA GLN A 430 -20.79 -3.13 -7.79
C GLN A 430 -20.69 -3.68 -6.37
N ASP A 431 -20.22 -4.92 -6.23
CA ASP A 431 -19.83 -5.48 -4.93
C ASP A 431 -18.48 -4.88 -4.45
N ARG A 432 -18.06 -5.23 -3.22
CA ARG A 432 -16.78 -4.75 -2.64
C ARG A 432 -15.54 -5.09 -3.46
N TRP A 433 -15.65 -6.03 -4.40
CA TRP A 433 -14.58 -6.44 -5.31
C TRP A 433 -14.62 -5.70 -6.65
N GLU A 434 -15.55 -4.72 -6.79
CA GLU A 434 -15.66 -3.83 -7.95
C GLU A 434 -16.14 -4.56 -9.22
N GLU A 435 -16.84 -5.68 -9.07
CA GLU A 435 -17.14 -6.58 -10.17
C GLU A 435 -18.63 -6.66 -10.53
N ASN A 436 -19.49 -7.02 -9.60
CA ASN A 436 -20.85 -7.40 -9.92
C ASN A 436 -21.90 -6.48 -9.31
N GLU A 437 -22.88 -6.10 -10.15
CA GLU A 437 -24.14 -5.51 -9.70
C GLU A 437 -24.98 -6.55 -8.97
N GLY A 438 -25.67 -6.15 -7.91
CA GLY A 438 -26.60 -7.01 -7.19
C GLY A 438 -26.67 -6.74 -5.70
N ILE A 439 -27.21 -7.72 -4.98
CA ILE A 439 -27.25 -7.72 -3.52
C ILE A 439 -26.18 -8.67 -3.02
N ASN A 440 -25.36 -8.25 -2.08
CA ASN A 440 -24.37 -9.08 -1.40
C ASN A 440 -24.40 -8.81 0.10
N ALA A 441 -23.98 -9.79 0.90
CA ALA A 441 -24.08 -9.70 2.36
C ALA A 441 -23.21 -8.59 2.95
N PHE A 442 -22.04 -8.29 2.39
CA PHE A 442 -21.15 -7.24 2.88
C PHE A 442 -21.78 -5.85 2.73
N THR A 443 -22.16 -5.47 1.52
CA THR A 443 -22.75 -4.16 1.24
C THR A 443 -24.09 -3.98 1.93
N LEU A 444 -24.96 -5.02 1.92
CA LEU A 444 -26.25 -4.96 2.61
C LEU A 444 -26.09 -4.80 4.13
N THR A 445 -25.15 -5.52 4.74
CA THR A 445 -24.84 -5.36 6.16
C THR A 445 -24.35 -3.94 6.46
N SER A 446 -23.43 -3.41 5.65
CA SER A 446 -22.88 -2.07 5.82
C SER A 446 -23.97 -1.01 5.73
N THR A 447 -24.88 -1.13 4.77
CA THR A 447 -25.99 -0.18 4.61
C THR A 447 -27.04 -0.28 5.72
N ILE A 448 -27.41 -1.49 6.18
CA ILE A 448 -28.26 -1.67 7.35
C ILE A 448 -27.62 -1.06 8.60
N SER A 449 -26.34 -1.33 8.82
CA SER A 449 -25.59 -0.77 9.96
C SER A 449 -25.53 0.76 9.88
N ALA A 450 -25.33 1.33 8.69
CA ALA A 450 -25.34 2.79 8.50
C ALA A 450 -26.73 3.41 8.73
N LEU A 451 -27.80 2.74 8.35
CA LEU A 451 -29.18 3.19 8.65
C LEU A 451 -29.42 3.21 10.18
N VAL A 452 -28.98 2.17 10.89
CA VAL A 452 -29.12 2.08 12.36
C VAL A 452 -28.23 3.13 13.05
N GLY A 453 -26.95 3.16 12.71
CA GLY A 453 -25.99 4.09 13.32
C GLY A 453 -26.27 5.55 12.99
N GLY A 454 -26.63 5.81 11.73
CA GLY A 454 -27.01 7.15 11.29
C GLY A 454 -28.30 7.65 11.90
N ALA A 455 -29.26 6.76 12.26
CA ALA A 455 -30.45 7.14 12.99
C ALA A 455 -30.13 7.76 14.36
N ALA A 456 -29.08 7.31 15.01
CA ALA A 456 -28.63 7.89 16.28
C ALA A 456 -28.08 9.33 16.14
N LEU A 457 -27.70 9.72 14.90
CA LEU A 457 -27.13 11.04 14.56
C LEU A 457 -28.16 11.98 13.91
N LEU A 458 -29.41 11.55 13.75
CA LEU A 458 -30.47 12.32 13.09
C LEU A 458 -31.66 12.57 14.04
N PRO A 459 -32.40 13.67 13.85
CA PRO A 459 -33.63 13.91 14.60
C PRO A 459 -34.78 13.01 14.10
N SER A 460 -35.79 12.74 14.97
CA SER A 460 -37.09 12.22 14.53
C SER A 460 -37.82 13.29 13.67
N PRO A 461 -38.50 12.93 12.55
CA PRO A 461 -38.87 11.58 12.12
C PRO A 461 -37.85 10.88 11.20
N GLU A 462 -36.73 11.50 10.86
CA GLU A 462 -35.71 10.93 9.95
C GLU A 462 -35.11 9.65 10.55
N ALA A 463 -34.79 9.67 11.84
CA ALA A 463 -34.31 8.49 12.57
C ALA A 463 -35.30 7.32 12.53
N ASP A 464 -36.58 7.59 12.79
CA ASP A 464 -37.62 6.55 12.81
C ASP A 464 -37.78 5.89 11.44
N TRP A 465 -37.68 6.70 10.38
CA TRP A 465 -37.75 6.21 9.03
C TRP A 465 -36.53 5.34 8.65
N ALA A 466 -35.31 5.76 9.02
CA ALA A 466 -34.09 5.00 8.77
C ALA A 466 -34.13 3.64 9.49
N LEU A 467 -34.58 3.58 10.73
CA LEU A 467 -34.76 2.33 11.47
C LEU A 467 -35.78 1.42 10.83
N ALA A 468 -36.93 1.96 10.38
CA ALA A 468 -37.97 1.16 9.70
C ALA A 468 -37.44 0.53 8.39
N LEU A 469 -36.61 1.26 7.63
CA LEU A 469 -35.97 0.73 6.43
C LEU A 469 -34.93 -0.34 6.76
N ALA A 470 -34.11 -0.12 7.79
CA ALA A 470 -33.15 -1.10 8.29
C ALA A 470 -33.83 -2.42 8.69
N ASP A 471 -34.92 -2.33 9.46
CA ASP A 471 -35.71 -3.49 9.86
C ASP A 471 -36.29 -4.24 8.66
N PHE A 472 -36.82 -3.51 7.68
CA PHE A 472 -37.33 -4.10 6.46
C PHE A 472 -36.25 -4.86 5.67
N TRP A 473 -35.07 -4.26 5.48
CA TRP A 473 -33.97 -4.93 4.78
C TRP A 473 -33.45 -6.12 5.57
N ASN A 474 -33.26 -5.97 6.87
CA ASN A 474 -32.79 -7.06 7.76
C ASN A 474 -33.73 -8.27 7.74
N ALA A 475 -35.05 -8.04 7.69
CA ALA A 475 -36.06 -9.11 7.63
C ALA A 475 -36.05 -9.89 6.27
N ASN A 476 -35.42 -9.32 5.23
CA ASN A 476 -35.41 -9.91 3.91
C ASN A 476 -34.03 -10.48 3.48
N ILE A 477 -33.00 -10.40 4.32
CA ILE A 477 -31.63 -10.85 4.00
C ILE A 477 -31.63 -12.29 3.46
N GLU A 478 -32.28 -13.22 4.15
CA GLU A 478 -32.32 -14.63 3.76
C GLU A 478 -33.11 -14.86 2.47
N ALA A 479 -34.20 -14.14 2.30
CA ALA A 479 -35.01 -14.24 1.08
C ALA A 479 -34.24 -13.82 -0.18
N TRP A 480 -33.33 -12.89 -0.04
CA TRP A 480 -32.54 -12.35 -1.14
C TRP A 480 -31.19 -13.07 -1.36
N LEU A 481 -30.54 -13.53 -0.30
CA LEU A 481 -29.15 -13.95 -0.33
C LEU A 481 -28.90 -15.42 -0.04
N THR A 482 -29.94 -16.22 0.23
CA THR A 482 -29.72 -17.63 0.57
C THR A 482 -30.31 -18.58 -0.46
N VAL A 483 -29.68 -19.72 -0.59
CA VAL A 483 -30.17 -20.84 -1.41
C VAL A 483 -30.17 -22.12 -0.57
N SER A 484 -31.07 -23.05 -0.93
CA SER A 484 -31.17 -24.36 -0.26
C SER A 484 -31.43 -25.47 -1.28
N GLY A 485 -31.14 -26.73 -0.91
CA GLY A 485 -31.40 -27.89 -1.76
C GLY A 485 -30.61 -27.93 -3.07
N THR A 486 -29.52 -27.18 -3.17
CA THR A 486 -28.64 -27.09 -4.34
C THR A 486 -27.78 -28.36 -4.50
N GLU A 487 -27.21 -28.53 -5.70
CA GLU A 487 -26.21 -29.59 -5.97
C GLU A 487 -24.98 -29.43 -5.06
N LEU A 488 -24.46 -28.21 -4.97
CA LEU A 488 -23.31 -27.87 -4.12
C LEU A 488 -23.61 -28.16 -2.65
N GLY A 489 -24.79 -27.77 -2.16
CA GLY A 489 -25.21 -28.06 -0.79
C GLY A 489 -25.25 -29.58 -0.50
N ARG A 490 -25.76 -30.39 -1.43
CA ARG A 490 -25.78 -31.86 -1.28
C ARG A 490 -24.36 -32.45 -1.27
N GLN A 491 -23.45 -31.94 -2.10
CA GLN A 491 -22.06 -32.41 -2.16
C GLN A 491 -21.32 -32.23 -0.83
N TYR A 492 -21.61 -31.15 -0.10
CA TYR A 492 -20.92 -30.81 1.15
C TYR A 492 -21.76 -31.02 2.42
N ASP A 493 -22.93 -31.66 2.28
CA ASP A 493 -23.87 -31.90 3.38
C ASP A 493 -24.27 -30.58 4.09
N VAL A 494 -24.63 -29.58 3.29
CA VAL A 494 -25.06 -28.23 3.73
C VAL A 494 -26.49 -28.00 3.23
N PRO A 495 -27.49 -27.82 4.13
CA PRO A 495 -28.88 -27.68 3.73
C PRO A 495 -29.19 -26.33 3.10
N GLY A 496 -28.47 -25.27 3.48
CA GLY A 496 -28.61 -23.90 2.95
C GLY A 496 -27.40 -23.04 3.29
N TYR A 497 -27.18 -21.99 2.50
CA TYR A 497 -26.04 -21.08 2.62
C TYR A 497 -26.27 -19.74 1.92
N TYR A 498 -25.46 -18.72 2.26
CA TYR A 498 -25.41 -17.44 1.60
C TYR A 498 -24.62 -17.52 0.30
N VAL A 499 -25.15 -16.92 -0.76
CA VAL A 499 -24.42 -16.72 -2.03
C VAL A 499 -23.53 -15.46 -1.95
N ARG A 500 -22.50 -15.38 -2.78
CA ARG A 500 -21.61 -14.21 -2.86
C ARG A 500 -22.40 -12.96 -3.28
N VAL A 501 -23.15 -13.05 -4.38
CA VAL A 501 -23.96 -11.96 -4.93
C VAL A 501 -25.22 -12.54 -5.58
N ALA A 502 -26.35 -11.92 -5.31
CA ALA A 502 -27.62 -12.21 -5.96
C ALA A 502 -27.93 -11.10 -6.97
N PRO A 503 -28.36 -11.43 -8.21
CA PRO A 503 -28.78 -10.43 -9.19
C PRO A 503 -29.92 -9.53 -8.66
N PRO A 504 -30.06 -8.29 -9.14
CA PRO A 504 -31.12 -7.38 -8.68
C PRO A 504 -32.50 -7.97 -8.81
N ASP A 505 -32.76 -8.85 -9.80
CA ASP A 505 -34.00 -9.51 -10.04
C ASP A 505 -34.51 -10.37 -8.87
N VAL A 506 -33.62 -10.73 -7.92
CA VAL A 506 -33.99 -11.49 -6.72
C VAL A 506 -35.00 -10.75 -5.84
N LEU A 507 -35.09 -9.44 -5.96
CA LEU A 507 -36.11 -8.62 -5.27
C LEU A 507 -37.54 -8.97 -5.70
N ALA A 508 -37.69 -9.48 -6.91
CA ALA A 508 -39.00 -9.88 -7.46
C ALA A 508 -39.13 -11.40 -7.60
N ASP A 509 -38.05 -12.13 -7.82
CA ASP A 509 -38.02 -13.58 -8.05
C ASP A 509 -36.82 -14.23 -7.37
N ALA A 510 -37.02 -14.95 -6.28
CA ALA A 510 -35.98 -15.69 -5.57
C ALA A 510 -35.24 -16.69 -6.48
N GLY A 511 -35.83 -17.18 -7.55
CA GLY A 511 -35.19 -18.05 -8.54
C GLY A 511 -34.06 -17.38 -9.30
N ALA A 512 -33.96 -16.06 -9.30
CA ALA A 512 -32.87 -15.31 -9.92
C ALA A 512 -31.47 -15.62 -9.30
N SER A 513 -31.44 -16.11 -8.05
CA SER A 513 -30.19 -16.57 -7.40
C SER A 513 -29.50 -17.73 -8.13
N HIS A 514 -30.18 -18.40 -9.05
CA HIS A 514 -29.63 -19.47 -9.89
C HIS A 514 -29.13 -18.99 -11.26
N ALA A 515 -29.30 -17.71 -11.59
CA ALA A 515 -28.80 -17.15 -12.85
C ALA A 515 -27.27 -17.19 -12.93
N ILE A 516 -26.72 -17.11 -14.14
CA ILE A 516 -25.28 -17.01 -14.34
C ILE A 516 -24.81 -15.62 -13.91
N VAL A 517 -23.87 -15.58 -12.99
CA VAL A 517 -23.18 -14.36 -12.56
C VAL A 517 -21.78 -14.35 -13.22
N PRO A 518 -21.45 -13.33 -14.03
CA PRO A 518 -20.18 -13.26 -14.74
C PRO A 518 -18.99 -13.11 -13.76
N ILE A 519 -17.82 -13.60 -14.17
CA ILE A 519 -16.55 -13.38 -13.48
C ILE A 519 -15.67 -12.53 -14.40
N ARG A 520 -15.36 -11.31 -13.97
CA ARG A 520 -14.70 -10.31 -14.84
C ARG A 520 -13.28 -10.71 -15.26
N ASN A 521 -12.49 -11.25 -14.35
CA ASN A 521 -11.06 -11.44 -14.53
C ASN A 521 -10.71 -12.84 -15.09
N ARG A 522 -11.57 -13.41 -15.95
CA ARG A 522 -11.36 -14.71 -16.62
C ARG A 522 -11.28 -14.55 -18.13
N ARG A 523 -10.30 -15.23 -18.75
CA ARG A 523 -10.10 -15.20 -20.21
C ARG A 523 -11.30 -15.68 -21.02
N ASP A 524 -12.02 -16.66 -20.51
CA ASP A 524 -13.16 -17.26 -21.21
C ASP A 524 -14.46 -16.45 -21.06
N GLY A 525 -14.45 -15.38 -20.24
CA GLY A 525 -15.64 -14.57 -19.96
C GLY A 525 -16.78 -15.35 -19.32
N THR A 526 -16.52 -16.61 -18.87
CA THR A 526 -17.56 -17.46 -18.31
C THR A 526 -17.86 -17.04 -16.88
N GLY A 527 -19.15 -17.06 -16.52
CA GLY A 527 -19.62 -16.94 -15.15
C GLY A 527 -19.86 -18.32 -14.52
N LEU A 528 -20.23 -18.29 -13.26
CA LEU A 528 -20.81 -19.43 -12.55
C LEU A 528 -22.26 -19.11 -12.21
N ARG A 529 -23.05 -20.14 -11.95
CA ARG A 529 -24.38 -19.92 -11.37
C ARG A 529 -24.25 -19.22 -10.04
N GLY A 530 -25.17 -18.34 -9.69
CA GLY A 530 -25.12 -17.60 -8.43
C GLY A 530 -25.07 -18.53 -7.21
N ASP A 531 -25.79 -19.65 -7.24
CA ASP A 531 -25.78 -20.67 -6.20
C ASP A 531 -24.46 -21.51 -6.15
N GLU A 532 -23.55 -21.31 -7.09
CA GLU A 532 -22.21 -21.89 -7.09
C GLU A 532 -21.12 -20.88 -6.74
N GLN A 533 -21.44 -19.58 -6.71
CA GLN A 533 -20.52 -18.53 -6.32
C GLN A 533 -20.54 -18.34 -4.80
N ILE A 534 -19.50 -18.86 -4.16
CA ILE A 534 -19.29 -18.74 -2.73
C ILE A 534 -18.21 -17.68 -2.48
N GLY A 535 -18.44 -16.82 -1.50
CA GLY A 535 -17.53 -15.80 -0.99
C GLY A 535 -17.56 -15.78 0.54
N THR A 536 -16.92 -14.81 1.15
CA THR A 536 -16.82 -14.64 2.61
C THR A 536 -17.67 -13.48 3.14
N GLU A 537 -18.46 -12.84 2.30
CA GLU A 537 -19.25 -11.63 2.60
C GLU A 537 -20.24 -11.82 3.77
N PHE A 538 -20.76 -13.03 3.96
CA PHE A 538 -21.69 -13.38 5.04
C PHE A 538 -21.07 -13.23 6.44
N LEU A 539 -19.74 -13.26 6.58
CA LEU A 539 -19.04 -13.04 7.86
C LEU A 539 -19.35 -11.65 8.45
N TYR A 540 -19.66 -10.69 7.58
CA TYR A 540 -20.02 -9.35 7.99
C TYR A 540 -21.38 -9.29 8.73
N LEU A 541 -22.32 -10.17 8.39
CA LEU A 541 -23.60 -10.31 9.13
C LEU A 541 -23.35 -10.64 10.61
N VAL A 542 -22.35 -11.49 10.88
CA VAL A 542 -21.97 -11.87 12.24
C VAL A 542 -21.20 -10.74 12.93
N ARG A 543 -20.23 -10.13 12.24
CA ARG A 543 -19.44 -9.01 12.75
C ARG A 543 -20.30 -7.82 13.17
N ALA A 544 -21.33 -7.50 12.39
CA ALA A 544 -22.28 -6.42 12.71
C ALA A 544 -23.41 -6.81 13.66
N GLY A 545 -23.46 -8.06 14.14
CA GLY A 545 -24.47 -8.54 15.08
C GLY A 545 -25.86 -8.78 14.45
N LEU A 546 -25.99 -8.78 13.12
CA LEU A 546 -27.25 -9.02 12.43
C LEU A 546 -27.65 -10.51 12.47
N ARG A 547 -26.67 -11.41 12.56
CA ARG A 547 -26.89 -12.85 12.73
C ARG A 547 -25.95 -13.41 13.80
N PRO A 548 -26.43 -14.38 14.60
CA PRO A 548 -25.55 -15.03 15.56
C PRO A 548 -24.55 -15.95 14.86
N PRO A 549 -23.36 -16.17 15.42
CA PRO A 549 -22.32 -16.99 14.76
C PRO A 549 -22.70 -18.46 14.59
N ASN A 550 -23.63 -18.97 15.39
CA ASN A 550 -24.14 -20.33 15.33
C ASN A 550 -25.43 -20.50 14.53
N ASP A 551 -25.83 -19.50 13.74
CA ASP A 551 -26.95 -19.60 12.80
C ASP A 551 -26.69 -20.73 11.80
N PRO A 552 -27.66 -21.60 11.49
CA PRO A 552 -27.45 -22.71 10.58
C PRO A 552 -27.00 -22.33 9.16
N LEU A 553 -27.44 -21.19 8.63
CA LEU A 553 -27.04 -20.68 7.32
C LEU A 553 -25.61 -20.10 7.35
N ILE A 554 -25.24 -19.44 8.45
CA ILE A 554 -23.85 -18.98 8.69
C ILE A 554 -22.91 -20.19 8.75
N LEU A 555 -23.26 -21.21 9.55
CA LEU A 555 -22.44 -22.44 9.68
C LEU A 555 -22.36 -23.20 8.34
N GLY A 556 -23.44 -23.27 7.58
CA GLY A 556 -23.47 -23.85 6.24
C GLY A 556 -22.54 -23.10 5.26
N SER A 557 -22.63 -21.78 5.24
CA SER A 557 -21.76 -20.93 4.42
C SER A 557 -20.30 -21.03 4.83
N LEU A 558 -20.02 -21.10 6.12
CA LEU A 558 -18.65 -21.26 6.66
C LEU A 558 -18.03 -22.58 6.19
N ARG A 559 -18.81 -23.70 6.26
CA ARG A 559 -18.36 -25.01 5.79
C ARG A 559 -17.99 -24.97 4.30
N LEU A 560 -18.78 -24.31 3.48
CA LEU A 560 -18.52 -24.16 2.05
C LEU A 560 -17.32 -23.25 1.78
N ALA A 561 -17.22 -22.11 2.46
CA ALA A 561 -16.10 -21.21 2.33
C ALA A 561 -14.77 -21.88 2.72
N ASP A 562 -14.77 -22.62 3.83
CA ASP A 562 -13.58 -23.37 4.27
C ASP A 562 -13.23 -24.52 3.32
N ALA A 563 -14.21 -25.16 2.69
CA ALA A 563 -13.97 -26.25 1.74
C ALA A 563 -13.53 -25.78 0.34
N LEU A 564 -13.92 -24.58 -0.10
CA LEU A 564 -13.80 -24.14 -1.48
C LEU A 564 -12.83 -22.97 -1.68
N LEU A 565 -12.59 -22.16 -0.64
CA LEU A 565 -11.81 -20.93 -0.73
C LEU A 565 -10.55 -20.95 0.13
N ARG A 566 -10.47 -21.84 1.14
CA ARG A 566 -9.32 -21.93 2.04
C ARG A 566 -8.18 -22.69 1.39
N THR A 567 -6.99 -22.14 1.52
CA THR A 567 -5.72 -22.83 1.25
C THR A 567 -4.83 -22.76 2.50
N ASP A 568 -4.27 -23.90 2.91
CA ASP A 568 -3.31 -23.93 3.99
C ASP A 568 -1.89 -23.76 3.44
N THR A 569 -1.21 -22.71 3.88
CA THR A 569 0.18 -22.40 3.52
C THR A 569 1.12 -22.59 4.71
N PRO A 570 2.44 -22.62 4.51
CA PRO A 570 3.39 -22.62 5.63
C PRO A 570 3.26 -21.43 6.59
N ALA A 571 2.68 -20.30 6.13
CA ALA A 571 2.40 -19.14 6.97
C ALA A 571 1.05 -19.24 7.71
N GLY A 572 0.22 -20.21 7.39
CA GLY A 572 -1.11 -20.40 7.95
C GLY A 572 -2.22 -20.41 6.90
N PRO A 573 -3.49 -20.50 7.34
CA PRO A 573 -4.64 -20.54 6.43
C PRO A 573 -4.88 -19.18 5.78
N VAL A 574 -5.28 -19.19 4.50
CA VAL A 574 -5.65 -18.02 3.74
C VAL A 574 -6.89 -18.34 2.89
N TRP A 575 -7.72 -17.34 2.59
CA TRP A 575 -8.94 -17.49 1.79
C TRP A 575 -8.85 -16.70 0.51
N HIS A 576 -9.44 -17.24 -0.57
CA HIS A 576 -9.67 -16.55 -1.83
C HIS A 576 -10.89 -15.64 -1.71
N ARG A 577 -10.99 -14.60 -2.52
CA ARG A 577 -12.13 -13.68 -2.53
C ARG A 577 -13.44 -14.43 -2.76
N TYR A 578 -13.47 -15.26 -3.79
CA TYR A 578 -14.64 -16.08 -4.13
C TYR A 578 -14.26 -17.22 -5.09
N ARG A 579 -15.16 -18.18 -5.24
CA ARG A 579 -14.96 -19.34 -6.12
C ARG A 579 -14.87 -18.92 -7.59
N GLY A 580 -13.75 -19.22 -8.23
CA GLY A 580 -13.47 -18.94 -9.64
C GLY A 580 -12.88 -17.56 -9.92
N ASP A 581 -12.50 -16.81 -8.88
CA ASP A 581 -11.81 -15.53 -9.00
C ASP A 581 -10.60 -15.60 -9.96
N GLY A 582 -10.46 -14.59 -10.81
CA GLY A 582 -9.36 -14.48 -11.78
C GLY A 582 -8.37 -13.36 -11.48
N TYR A 583 -8.48 -12.65 -10.33
CA TYR A 583 -7.61 -11.54 -10.00
C TYR A 583 -6.36 -12.00 -9.24
N GLY A 584 -5.27 -12.20 -9.96
CA GLY A 584 -3.96 -12.64 -9.43
C GLY A 584 -3.06 -13.18 -10.53
N GLU A 585 -1.86 -13.62 -10.17
CA GLU A 585 -0.90 -14.21 -11.09
C GLU A 585 -1.45 -15.48 -11.76
N HIS A 586 -1.01 -15.70 -12.99
CA HIS A 586 -1.26 -16.94 -13.73
C HIS A 586 -0.63 -18.16 -13.05
N GLU A 587 -0.98 -19.35 -13.53
CA GLU A 587 -0.47 -20.63 -13.00
C GLU A 587 1.07 -20.72 -13.06
N ASP A 588 1.68 -20.15 -14.10
CA ASP A 588 3.14 -20.11 -14.29
C ASP A 588 3.84 -18.98 -13.51
N GLY A 589 3.08 -18.22 -12.68
CA GLY A 589 3.56 -17.09 -11.90
C GLY A 589 3.83 -15.84 -12.74
N SER A 590 3.37 -15.76 -13.98
CA SER A 590 3.40 -14.51 -14.74
C SER A 590 2.41 -13.50 -14.15
N ALA A 591 2.75 -12.21 -14.31
CA ALA A 591 1.98 -11.12 -13.77
C ALA A 591 0.53 -11.12 -14.30
N TYR A 592 -0.39 -10.67 -13.46
CA TYR A 592 -1.76 -10.38 -13.87
C TYR A 592 -1.79 -9.36 -15.03
N ASP A 593 -2.54 -9.67 -16.06
CA ASP A 593 -2.65 -8.90 -17.31
C ASP A 593 -4.09 -8.48 -17.65
N GLY A 594 -5.00 -8.49 -16.66
CA GLY A 594 -6.44 -8.35 -16.79
C GLY A 594 -7.16 -9.69 -16.63
N THR A 595 -6.42 -10.79 -16.61
CA THR A 595 -6.89 -12.16 -16.34
C THR A 595 -5.85 -12.91 -15.53
N GLY A 596 -6.26 -13.97 -14.81
CA GLY A 596 -5.34 -14.78 -14.01
C GLY A 596 -6.08 -15.78 -13.14
N ILE A 597 -5.49 -16.07 -11.98
CA ILE A 597 -6.04 -16.94 -10.93
C ILE A 597 -6.01 -16.15 -9.62
N GLY A 598 -7.17 -15.97 -8.99
CA GLY A 598 -7.27 -15.33 -7.69
C GLY A 598 -6.42 -16.06 -6.64
N ARG A 599 -5.62 -15.32 -5.89
CA ARG A 599 -4.75 -15.85 -4.84
C ARG A 599 -5.34 -15.60 -3.45
N GLY A 600 -4.73 -16.20 -2.43
CA GLY A 600 -5.17 -16.04 -1.06
C GLY A 600 -4.93 -14.63 -0.51
N TRP A 601 -5.92 -14.07 0.20
CA TRP A 601 -5.89 -12.71 0.76
C TRP A 601 -5.69 -12.72 2.28
N PRO A 602 -4.58 -12.21 2.82
CA PRO A 602 -4.40 -12.07 4.26
C PRO A 602 -5.52 -11.30 4.96
N LEU A 603 -6.11 -10.29 4.29
CA LEU A 603 -7.31 -9.59 4.75
C LEU A 603 -8.44 -10.54 5.15
N LEU A 604 -8.72 -11.56 4.32
CA LEU A 604 -9.80 -12.52 4.57
C LEU A 604 -9.46 -13.49 5.72
N THR A 605 -8.18 -13.72 5.96
CA THR A 605 -7.72 -14.42 7.17
C THR A 605 -8.08 -13.62 8.43
N GLY A 606 -7.88 -12.30 8.40
CA GLY A 606 -8.29 -11.39 9.48
C GLY A 606 -9.80 -11.35 9.67
N GLU A 607 -10.58 -11.23 8.59
CA GLU A 607 -12.06 -11.28 8.65
C GLU A 607 -12.56 -12.62 9.26
N ARG A 608 -11.88 -13.72 8.93
CA ARG A 608 -12.18 -15.03 9.54
C ARG A 608 -11.86 -15.02 11.04
N GLY A 609 -10.76 -14.39 11.44
CA GLY A 609 -10.42 -14.17 12.85
C GLY A 609 -11.47 -13.34 13.60
N HIS A 610 -12.03 -12.30 12.99
CA HIS A 610 -13.13 -11.52 13.57
C HIS A 610 -14.36 -12.39 13.82
N TYR A 611 -14.71 -13.30 12.90
CA TYR A 611 -15.79 -14.25 13.13
C TYR A 611 -15.51 -15.13 14.34
N GLU A 612 -14.30 -15.69 14.48
CA GLU A 612 -13.95 -16.54 15.62
C GLU A 612 -14.05 -15.78 16.94
N LEU A 613 -13.60 -14.52 16.98
CA LEU A 613 -13.74 -13.69 18.16
C LEU A 613 -15.20 -13.53 18.57
N VAL A 614 -16.09 -13.21 17.63
CA VAL A 614 -17.54 -13.07 17.92
C VAL A 614 -18.16 -14.41 18.31
N ALA A 615 -17.67 -15.51 17.74
CA ALA A 615 -18.11 -16.88 18.11
C ALA A 615 -17.60 -17.33 19.47
N GLY A 616 -16.75 -16.55 20.15
CA GLY A 616 -16.15 -16.89 21.44
C GLY A 616 -14.98 -17.88 21.35
N ASN A 617 -14.42 -18.05 20.17
CA ASN A 617 -13.24 -18.85 19.92
C ASN A 617 -11.96 -17.99 19.96
N ASP A 618 -10.78 -18.62 19.92
CA ASP A 618 -9.49 -17.93 19.91
C ASP A 618 -9.16 -17.39 18.50
N PRO A 619 -9.09 -16.05 18.30
CA PRO A 619 -8.70 -15.44 17.02
C PRO A 619 -7.19 -15.44 16.78
N LEU A 620 -6.36 -15.69 17.80
CA LEU A 620 -4.91 -15.53 17.76
C LEU A 620 -4.24 -16.29 16.60
N PRO A 621 -4.59 -17.56 16.28
CA PRO A 621 -3.98 -18.29 15.16
C PRO A 621 -4.14 -17.58 13.80
N TYR A 622 -5.21 -16.82 13.60
CA TYR A 622 -5.45 -16.07 12.36
C TYR A 622 -4.58 -14.81 12.30
N LEU A 623 -4.41 -14.11 13.41
CA LEU A 623 -3.52 -12.95 13.51
C LEU A 623 -2.04 -13.36 13.35
N GLU A 624 -1.65 -14.48 13.94
CA GLU A 624 -0.30 -15.05 13.77
C GLU A 624 -0.05 -15.47 12.31
N ALA A 625 -1.07 -16.01 11.62
CA ALA A 625 -0.97 -16.32 10.19
C ALA A 625 -0.77 -15.06 9.36
N MET A 626 -1.52 -13.98 9.61
CA MET A 626 -1.33 -12.69 8.92
C MET A 626 0.09 -12.14 9.16
N ALA A 627 0.58 -12.19 10.40
CA ALA A 627 1.94 -11.77 10.75
C ALA A 627 3.00 -12.62 10.04
N ALA A 628 2.79 -13.94 9.90
CA ALA A 628 3.69 -14.83 9.19
C ALA A 628 3.68 -14.63 7.65
N MET A 629 2.61 -14.08 7.08
CA MET A 629 2.49 -13.70 5.67
C MET A 629 3.18 -12.38 5.35
N ALA A 630 3.49 -11.56 6.36
CA ALA A 630 4.14 -10.27 6.19
C ALA A 630 5.61 -10.42 5.76
N SER A 631 6.19 -9.35 5.22
CA SER A 631 7.63 -9.25 4.97
C SER A 631 8.43 -9.17 6.27
N PRO A 632 9.77 -9.31 6.22
CA PRO A 632 10.62 -9.13 7.40
C PRO A 632 10.44 -7.76 8.10
N GLY A 633 10.01 -6.73 7.37
CA GLY A 633 9.67 -5.41 7.94
C GLY A 633 8.22 -5.27 8.38
N GLY A 634 7.42 -6.34 8.35
CA GLY A 634 6.03 -6.34 8.82
C GLY A 634 5.01 -5.83 7.81
N MET A 635 5.34 -5.77 6.51
CA MET A 635 4.39 -5.36 5.46
C MET A 635 3.48 -6.52 5.08
N ILE A 636 2.16 -6.38 5.27
CA ILE A 636 1.15 -7.38 4.89
C ILE A 636 0.73 -7.12 3.44
N PRO A 637 0.86 -8.13 2.55
CA PRO A 637 0.47 -7.97 1.14
C PRO A 637 -1.05 -8.08 0.94
N GLU A 638 -1.51 -7.66 -0.22
CA GLU A 638 -2.86 -7.92 -0.70
C GLU A 638 -3.09 -9.42 -0.90
N GLN A 639 -2.17 -10.08 -1.60
CA GLN A 639 -2.24 -11.52 -1.92
C GLN A 639 -0.93 -12.22 -1.59
N VAL A 640 -1.06 -13.49 -1.19
CA VAL A 640 0.06 -14.41 -1.03
C VAL A 640 -0.03 -15.53 -2.05
N TRP A 641 1.13 -16.04 -2.47
CA TRP A 641 1.20 -17.24 -3.32
C TRP A 641 0.69 -18.46 -2.55
N ASP A 642 -0.18 -19.23 -3.17
CA ASP A 642 -0.89 -20.35 -2.54
C ASP A 642 -0.86 -21.64 -3.38
N ALA A 643 0.06 -21.71 -4.34
CA ALA A 643 0.30 -22.86 -5.21
C ALA A 643 1.73 -23.37 -5.04
N GLU A 644 2.12 -24.37 -5.84
CA GLU A 644 3.47 -24.91 -5.86
C GLU A 644 4.53 -23.80 -6.04
N PRO A 645 5.68 -23.87 -5.37
CA PRO A 645 6.69 -22.82 -5.44
C PRO A 645 7.28 -22.69 -6.83
N ILE A 646 7.51 -21.44 -7.24
CA ILE A 646 8.20 -21.08 -8.50
C ILE A 646 9.47 -20.29 -8.16
N PRO A 647 10.58 -20.97 -7.79
CA PRO A 647 11.80 -20.31 -7.31
C PRO A 647 12.37 -19.29 -8.29
N GLY A 648 12.28 -19.52 -9.60
CA GLY A 648 12.74 -18.60 -10.63
C GLY A 648 11.96 -17.27 -10.69
N ARG A 649 10.81 -17.19 -10.02
CA ARG A 649 9.99 -15.98 -9.89
C ARG A 649 9.89 -15.48 -8.45
N PHE A 650 10.57 -16.13 -7.50
CA PHE A 650 10.50 -15.85 -6.06
C PHE A 650 9.09 -16.01 -5.46
N LEU A 651 8.26 -16.87 -6.05
CA LEU A 651 6.92 -17.20 -5.55
C LEU A 651 6.99 -18.45 -4.68
N PHE A 652 6.61 -18.30 -3.42
CA PHE A 652 6.61 -19.37 -2.41
C PHE A 652 5.31 -19.34 -1.61
N PRO A 653 4.70 -20.49 -1.29
CA PRO A 653 3.45 -20.55 -0.54
C PRO A 653 3.49 -19.77 0.78
N GLY A 654 2.50 -18.91 1.00
CA GLY A 654 2.41 -18.01 2.15
C GLY A 654 3.29 -16.76 2.08
N ARG A 655 3.97 -16.51 0.95
CA ARG A 655 4.78 -15.30 0.72
C ARG A 655 4.09 -14.38 -0.27
N PRO A 656 4.40 -13.07 -0.23
CA PRO A 656 3.80 -12.08 -1.12
C PRO A 656 3.91 -12.46 -2.60
N THR A 657 2.87 -12.12 -3.35
CA THR A 657 2.85 -12.15 -4.82
C THR A 657 3.33 -10.81 -5.41
N GLY A 658 3.06 -10.55 -6.68
CA GLY A 658 3.26 -9.24 -7.31
C GLY A 658 2.12 -8.24 -7.10
N SER A 659 1.09 -8.61 -6.33
CA SER A 659 -0.03 -7.73 -5.97
C SER A 659 0.41 -6.57 -5.05
N ALA A 660 -0.51 -5.68 -4.65
CA ALA A 660 -0.18 -4.53 -3.80
C ALA A 660 0.46 -4.94 -2.47
N MET A 661 1.50 -4.19 -2.06
CA MET A 661 2.18 -4.43 -0.78
C MET A 661 2.89 -3.15 -0.27
N PRO A 662 2.62 -2.74 0.99
CA PRO A 662 1.56 -3.26 1.86
C PRO A 662 0.18 -2.89 1.32
N LEU A 663 -0.85 -3.66 1.64
CA LEU A 663 -2.23 -3.22 1.48
C LEU A 663 -2.70 -2.58 2.79
N ALA A 664 -3.03 -1.28 2.78
CA ALA A 664 -3.44 -0.57 3.99
C ALA A 664 -4.66 -1.23 4.66
N TRP A 665 -5.64 -1.66 3.87
CA TRP A 665 -6.82 -2.37 4.37
C TRP A 665 -6.49 -3.70 5.08
N ALA A 666 -5.48 -4.44 4.65
CA ALA A 666 -5.06 -5.67 5.34
C ALA A 666 -4.36 -5.38 6.68
N HIS A 667 -3.82 -4.19 6.88
CA HIS A 667 -3.25 -3.74 8.14
C HIS A 667 -4.29 -3.20 9.13
N ALA A 668 -5.48 -2.87 8.66
CA ALA A 668 -6.61 -2.39 9.46
C ALA A 668 -7.37 -3.53 10.13
#